data_ae4c2eabda70317243ea7cb857e9e380
#
_entry.id   ae4c2eabda70317243ea7cb857e9e380
#
_cell.length_a   1.000
_cell.length_b   1.000
_cell.length_c   1.000
_cell.angle_alpha   90.00
_cell.angle_beta   90.00
_cell.angle_gamma   90.00
#
_symmetry.space_group_name_H-M   'P 1'
#
loop_
_entity.id
_entity.type
_entity.pdbx_description
1 polymer ?
#
loop_
_entity_poly.entity_id
_entity_poly.type
_entity_poly.pdbx_seq_one_letter_code
_entity_poly.pdbx_strand_id
1 'polypeptide(L)'
;MIASPKRPTLASRLRSARFIVNGAVFLSVVFTAQLHAKDPTFSEGDKLYALQIKRLFADKCMACHGADPDELGGNFDMRSRSAMLKGGDSFEDEVLIPESGRDSFLYVVTTRKEAGYEMPPKESESLTPEESNWIRQWIDLGAPWPSDELVQKIRQEYAQGLIVKTSGGLDEEWSNRRYELSSLWAYQPLNVVQPPEGMHPVDWFVDRKLQQIKLAAAPPATGIELARRLSFDLTGLPPETQPNWPKTSDFSAAYQADPDHAVEELVAKLMSYPQYGEKFAQHWLDVARYADTAGFANDFSRPNAWRYRDYVIRSFNQDRPYSQFVREQIAGDELNPNSNDHRIATGFLRMGPWEQTGMSVFRITRQQWLDDVTDSVGQTFLGHALQCAKCHDHKFDPIPTRDYYRMMAVFSTTQFAEKDTPFLPSENQSGFTATNTWLDSKIGSYAKQRDALQQKIDNQKLSETGDAQVGNNGLDPGDENSLARINKNISRHNIERDKTKPIALTVYTGKTIERKAVNSRLRVPAKPWDKGTMEPDTILLGGDAYSAGAPVTPGALSAAEILGNMKPTSFPDKQGTRRLALANWITAPDNPLTARVMVNRVWSWHFGKGLAGNPNNLGSTGETPSHPELLDFLANWFINHDWSVKQLNQLLLTSKAYRRSTRHSDPKLTEEKDPQNRFLSTFPPRRLTAEEFRDSMLAVSGELNSSVGGVPCRPDINLEVAMQPRQIMGGTASVYEPDPLPEQRNRRTIYAEKIRGLRDPFMELFNQPGPDKSCEVRQTSTVAPQALTLMNAEEIQDRSLAFAAMLIQKEKSDKDVIRSAFARALGREPTEIEAEQCMKHWKRCTSEERELQHESQTYPATTLRTVMAEKTGEPYEFVEHMPAYESYVPDLQPNQVNARTRGLAQVCLVILNLNEFAYID
;
A
#
# COMPACT_ATOMS: atom_id res chain seq x y z
N MET A 1 21.97 -70.42 15.75
CA MET A 1 21.14 -71.62 16.08
C MET A 1 19.74 -71.26 15.66
N ILE A 2 19.28 -71.84 14.55
CA ILE A 2 18.10 -72.69 14.43
C ILE A 2 16.78 -71.94 14.58
N ALA A 3 15.80 -71.89 13.68
CA ALA A 3 15.52 -72.56 12.37
C ALA A 3 14.22 -71.89 11.88
N SER A 4 14.11 -71.73 10.57
CA SER A 4 12.83 -71.65 9.86
C SER A 4 12.22 -73.02 9.74
N PRO A 5 10.89 -73.23 9.58
CA PRO A 5 10.47 -73.44 8.23
C PRO A 5 9.01 -73.22 7.81
N LYS A 6 8.90 -72.94 6.48
CA LYS A 6 7.97 -73.64 5.50
C LYS A 6 6.48 -73.23 5.41
N ARG A 7 6.15 -72.76 4.17
CA ARG A 7 4.82 -72.83 3.51
C ARG A 7 4.28 -74.25 3.39
N PRO A 8 2.95 -74.44 3.14
CA PRO A 8 2.52 -74.78 1.79
C PRO A 8 1.20 -74.17 1.30
N THR A 9 1.08 -73.84 0.11
CA THR A 9 0.40 -74.13 -1.18
C THR A 9 -1.01 -74.74 -1.16
N LEU A 10 -1.81 -74.14 -2.06
CA LEU A 10 -2.78 -74.59 -3.06
C LEU A 10 -4.28 -74.76 -2.71
N ALA A 11 -5.05 -73.99 -3.43
CA ALA A 11 -6.04 -74.30 -4.49
C ALA A 11 -7.49 -74.60 -4.12
N SER A 12 -8.32 -73.84 -4.85
CA SER A 12 -9.60 -74.29 -5.46
C SER A 12 -10.91 -74.29 -4.64
N ARG A 13 -11.87 -73.45 -4.96
CA ARG A 13 -13.06 -73.80 -5.80
C ARG A 13 -14.11 -72.65 -5.77
N LEU A 14 -14.53 -72.33 -6.95
CA LEU A 14 -15.73 -71.66 -7.37
C LEU A 14 -17.03 -71.97 -6.62
N ARG A 15 -17.89 -70.98 -6.38
CA ARG A 15 -19.23 -70.87 -6.94
C ARG A 15 -19.98 -69.60 -6.51
N SER A 16 -20.37 -68.85 -7.50
CA SER A 16 -21.51 -67.92 -7.73
C SER A 16 -22.54 -67.64 -6.64
N ALA A 17 -22.81 -66.35 -6.38
CA ALA A 17 -24.16 -65.85 -6.24
C ALA A 17 -24.17 -64.39 -6.64
N ARG A 18 -25.08 -64.03 -7.58
CA ARG A 18 -25.42 -62.69 -8.00
C ARG A 18 -26.22 -61.97 -6.90
N PHE A 19 -25.89 -60.73 -6.59
CA PHE A 19 -26.87 -59.75 -6.16
C PHE A 19 -26.51 -58.38 -6.75
N ILE A 20 -27.54 -57.79 -7.37
CA ILE A 20 -27.56 -56.42 -7.97
C ILE A 20 -27.83 -55.43 -6.88
N VAL A 21 -27.02 -54.38 -6.73
CA VAL A 21 -27.47 -53.07 -6.24
C VAL A 21 -26.58 -51.97 -6.83
N ASN A 22 -27.24 -50.90 -7.25
CA ASN A 22 -26.86 -49.69 -7.93
C ASN A 22 -25.63 -48.93 -7.40
N GLY A 23 -24.79 -48.52 -8.23
CA GLY A 23 -24.36 -47.21 -8.70
C GLY A 23 -23.93 -46.15 -7.68
N ALA A 24 -22.63 -46.00 -7.49
CA ALA A 24 -21.99 -44.71 -7.29
C ALA A 24 -20.60 -44.81 -7.95
N VAL A 25 -20.44 -44.06 -9.03
CA VAL A 25 -19.18 -43.95 -9.77
C VAL A 25 -18.26 -43.05 -9.01
N PHE A 26 -17.32 -43.60 -8.26
CA PHE A 26 -16.11 -42.86 -7.83
C PHE A 26 -15.07 -43.07 -8.95
N LEU A 27 -14.86 -41.99 -9.70
CA LEU A 27 -13.73 -41.88 -10.63
C LEU A 27 -12.45 -41.62 -9.83
N SER A 28 -11.82 -42.72 -9.38
CA SER A 28 -10.42 -42.68 -8.95
C SER A 28 -9.56 -42.63 -10.21
N VAL A 29 -9.06 -41.47 -10.57
CA VAL A 29 -8.00 -41.34 -11.58
C VAL A 29 -6.70 -41.86 -10.94
N VAL A 30 -6.43 -43.13 -11.11
CA VAL A 30 -5.10 -43.69 -10.89
C VAL A 30 -4.22 -43.25 -12.05
N PHE A 31 -3.35 -42.26 -11.80
CA PHE A 31 -2.23 -41.96 -12.70
C PHE A 31 -1.27 -43.15 -12.66
N THR A 32 -1.44 -44.10 -13.57
CA THR A 32 -0.37 -45.01 -13.93
C THR A 32 0.66 -44.22 -14.73
N ALA A 33 1.74 -43.80 -14.08
CA ALA A 33 2.95 -43.42 -14.78
C ALA A 33 3.44 -44.65 -15.58
N GLN A 34 3.11 -44.68 -16.86
CA GLN A 34 3.81 -45.48 -17.82
C GLN A 34 5.21 -44.90 -18.00
N LEU A 35 6.18 -45.41 -17.29
CA LEU A 35 7.58 -45.30 -17.65
C LEU A 35 7.78 -45.92 -19.04
N HIS A 36 7.60 -45.11 -20.07
CA HIS A 36 8.22 -45.38 -21.34
C HIS A 36 9.69 -45.01 -21.20
N ALA A 37 10.56 -45.97 -21.05
CA ALA A 37 11.97 -45.77 -21.35
C ALA A 37 12.05 -45.52 -22.86
N LYS A 38 12.01 -44.24 -23.26
CA LYS A 38 12.43 -43.84 -24.60
C LYS A 38 13.95 -43.85 -24.63
N ASP A 39 14.51 -44.48 -25.66
CA ASP A 39 15.93 -44.30 -26.00
C ASP A 39 16.35 -42.83 -25.93
N PRO A 40 17.52 -42.50 -25.38
CA PRO A 40 17.96 -41.12 -25.28
C PRO A 40 18.16 -40.54 -26.70
N THR A 41 17.20 -39.76 -27.13
CA THR A 41 17.24 -39.06 -28.43
C THR A 41 18.30 -37.96 -28.49
N PHE A 42 18.83 -37.55 -27.32
CA PHE A 42 19.82 -36.45 -27.19
C PHE A 42 21.01 -36.90 -26.31
N SER A 43 22.23 -36.41 -26.66
CA SER A 43 23.39 -36.67 -25.80
C SER A 43 23.26 -35.95 -24.44
N GLU A 44 23.89 -36.48 -23.40
CA GLU A 44 23.92 -35.82 -22.08
C GLU A 44 24.57 -34.42 -22.16
N GLY A 45 25.54 -34.24 -23.06
CA GLY A 45 26.19 -32.92 -23.25
C GLY A 45 25.25 -31.91 -23.93
N ASP A 46 24.44 -32.33 -24.92
CA ASP A 46 23.45 -31.45 -25.53
C ASP A 46 22.37 -31.07 -24.54
N LYS A 47 21.94 -32.00 -23.68
CA LYS A 47 21.00 -31.70 -22.61
C LYS A 47 21.58 -30.70 -21.60
N LEU A 48 22.81 -30.92 -21.16
CA LEU A 48 23.45 -30.01 -20.21
C LEU A 48 23.62 -28.61 -20.81
N TYR A 49 24.02 -28.54 -22.10
CA TYR A 49 24.11 -27.26 -22.79
C TYR A 49 22.75 -26.58 -22.89
N ALA A 50 21.75 -27.27 -23.37
CA ALA A 50 20.42 -26.71 -23.59
C ALA A 50 19.72 -26.23 -22.31
N LEU A 51 19.87 -27.01 -21.23
CA LEU A 51 19.13 -26.76 -19.97
C LEU A 51 19.85 -25.81 -19.02
N GLN A 52 21.19 -25.81 -19.01
CA GLN A 52 21.98 -25.07 -18.04
C GLN A 52 22.98 -24.11 -18.69
N ILE A 53 23.89 -24.60 -19.53
CA ILE A 53 25.06 -23.85 -19.99
C ILE A 53 24.70 -22.63 -20.84
N LYS A 54 23.78 -22.79 -21.81
CA LYS A 54 23.38 -21.68 -22.70
C LYS A 54 22.82 -20.49 -21.92
N ARG A 55 22.04 -20.77 -20.87
CA ARG A 55 21.51 -19.72 -20.00
C ARG A 55 22.60 -19.10 -19.13
N LEU A 56 23.44 -19.94 -18.52
CA LEU A 56 24.54 -19.48 -17.69
C LEU A 56 25.49 -18.54 -18.47
N PHE A 57 25.84 -18.90 -19.69
CA PHE A 57 26.67 -18.06 -20.55
C PHE A 57 25.99 -16.75 -20.88
N ALA A 58 24.71 -16.76 -21.25
CA ALA A 58 23.94 -15.55 -21.52
C ALA A 58 23.87 -14.59 -20.32
N ASP A 59 23.64 -15.13 -19.15
CA ASP A 59 23.47 -14.36 -17.91
C ASP A 59 24.79 -13.84 -17.32
N LYS A 60 25.89 -14.58 -17.47
CA LYS A 60 27.16 -14.32 -16.75
C LYS A 60 28.38 -13.98 -17.62
N CYS A 61 28.37 -14.37 -18.89
CA CYS A 61 29.58 -14.29 -19.73
C CYS A 61 29.41 -13.38 -20.94
N MET A 62 28.28 -13.46 -21.64
CA MET A 62 28.06 -12.84 -22.94
C MET A 62 28.12 -11.33 -22.91
N ALA A 63 27.86 -10.67 -21.77
CA ALA A 63 27.95 -9.21 -21.66
C ALA A 63 29.36 -8.67 -22.00
N CYS A 64 30.41 -9.43 -21.66
CA CYS A 64 31.80 -9.06 -21.94
C CYS A 64 32.41 -9.86 -23.08
N HIS A 65 31.91 -11.07 -23.37
CA HIS A 65 32.49 -12.01 -24.32
C HIS A 65 31.61 -12.29 -25.54
N GLY A 66 30.64 -11.41 -25.87
CA GLY A 66 29.76 -11.67 -26.99
C GLY A 66 28.74 -10.59 -27.32
N ALA A 67 28.53 -9.59 -26.48
CA ALA A 67 27.52 -8.55 -26.70
C ALA A 67 27.97 -7.56 -27.81
N ASP A 68 29.23 -7.16 -27.81
CA ASP A 68 29.81 -6.33 -28.85
C ASP A 68 30.97 -7.09 -29.53
N PRO A 69 30.89 -7.37 -30.85
CA PRO A 69 31.92 -8.06 -31.61
C PRO A 69 33.25 -7.32 -31.67
N ASP A 70 33.24 -5.99 -31.55
CA ASP A 70 34.39 -5.12 -31.70
C ASP A 70 35.05 -4.79 -30.33
N GLU A 71 34.39 -5.15 -29.19
CA GLU A 71 34.88 -4.92 -27.83
C GLU A 71 34.77 -6.20 -26.96
N LEU A 72 35.46 -7.25 -27.37
CA LEU A 72 35.48 -8.53 -26.62
C LEU A 72 36.51 -8.50 -25.52
N GLY A 73 36.10 -8.80 -24.29
CA GLY A 73 37.01 -8.92 -23.15
C GLY A 73 38.09 -9.96 -23.38
N GLY A 74 39.38 -9.55 -23.33
CA GLY A 74 40.54 -10.43 -23.63
C GLY A 74 40.51 -11.08 -25.02
N ASN A 75 39.85 -10.45 -26.00
CA ASN A 75 39.64 -10.98 -27.34
C ASN A 75 39.01 -12.41 -27.39
N PHE A 76 38.38 -12.83 -26.30
CA PHE A 76 37.75 -14.15 -26.20
C PHE A 76 36.27 -14.09 -26.62
N ASP A 77 35.94 -14.77 -27.71
CA ASP A 77 34.60 -14.79 -28.31
C ASP A 77 33.82 -16.05 -27.91
N MET A 78 32.76 -15.88 -27.15
CA MET A 78 31.88 -16.97 -26.66
C MET A 78 30.61 -17.15 -27.49
N ARG A 79 30.44 -16.51 -28.64
CA ARG A 79 29.25 -16.60 -29.51
C ARG A 79 29.10 -17.92 -30.25
N SER A 80 30.21 -18.69 -30.39
CA SER A 80 30.18 -20.01 -31.02
C SER A 80 31.24 -20.92 -30.44
N ARG A 81 31.01 -22.23 -30.51
CA ARG A 81 32.01 -23.24 -30.11
C ARG A 81 33.33 -23.07 -30.88
N SER A 82 33.28 -22.79 -32.19
CA SER A 82 34.46 -22.59 -33.01
C SER A 82 35.28 -21.35 -32.62
N ALA A 83 34.62 -20.30 -32.15
CA ALA A 83 35.27 -19.13 -31.62
C ALA A 83 35.91 -19.40 -30.25
N MET A 84 35.22 -20.08 -29.35
CA MET A 84 35.77 -20.45 -28.04
C MET A 84 37.01 -21.36 -28.12
N LEU A 85 37.04 -22.27 -29.09
CA LEU A 85 38.19 -23.16 -29.34
C LEU A 85 39.45 -22.42 -29.86
N LYS A 86 39.33 -21.18 -30.34
CA LYS A 86 40.46 -20.36 -30.74
C LYS A 86 41.10 -19.67 -29.55
N GLY A 87 40.35 -19.59 -28.43
CA GLY A 87 40.80 -18.88 -27.23
C GLY A 87 40.78 -17.37 -27.37
N GLY A 88 41.49 -16.71 -26.47
CA GLY A 88 41.71 -15.28 -26.42
C GLY A 88 43.18 -14.92 -26.30
N ASP A 89 43.47 -13.67 -25.92
CA ASP A 89 44.86 -13.14 -25.86
C ASP A 89 45.79 -13.90 -24.87
N SER A 90 45.24 -14.57 -23.84
CA SER A 90 46.05 -15.06 -22.74
C SER A 90 46.27 -16.58 -22.71
N PHE A 91 45.40 -17.39 -23.28
CA PHE A 91 45.42 -18.85 -23.11
C PHE A 91 45.04 -19.61 -24.41
N GLU A 92 44.99 -18.99 -25.54
CA GLU A 92 44.77 -19.58 -26.85
C GLU A 92 43.93 -20.86 -26.80
N ASP A 93 44.40 -22.00 -27.23
CA ASP A 93 43.71 -23.28 -27.28
C ASP A 93 43.50 -23.98 -25.92
N GLU A 94 44.13 -23.48 -24.83
CA GLU A 94 43.92 -24.00 -23.47
C GLU A 94 42.65 -23.46 -22.80
N VAL A 95 41.98 -22.45 -23.38
CA VAL A 95 40.74 -21.89 -22.82
C VAL A 95 39.62 -22.95 -22.79
N LEU A 96 39.48 -23.71 -23.87
CA LEU A 96 38.46 -24.76 -23.98
C LEU A 96 39.08 -26.03 -24.58
N ILE A 97 39.37 -27.00 -23.76
CA ILE A 97 39.92 -28.30 -24.14
C ILE A 97 38.77 -29.33 -24.05
N PRO A 98 38.13 -29.70 -25.17
CA PRO A 98 37.08 -30.68 -25.15
C PRO A 98 37.47 -32.00 -24.50
N GLU A 99 36.55 -32.60 -23.72
CA GLU A 99 36.76 -33.81 -22.92
C GLU A 99 37.72 -33.70 -21.72
N SER A 100 38.24 -32.49 -21.48
CA SER A 100 39.12 -32.19 -20.34
C SER A 100 38.70 -30.91 -19.58
N GLY A 101 37.60 -31.02 -18.87
CA GLY A 101 36.99 -29.88 -18.17
C GLY A 101 37.88 -29.34 -17.04
N ARG A 102 38.67 -30.14 -16.39
CA ARG A 102 39.56 -29.67 -15.31
C ARG A 102 40.76 -28.88 -15.82
N ASP A 103 41.23 -29.21 -17.01
CA ASP A 103 42.40 -28.56 -17.63
C ASP A 103 42.01 -27.38 -18.51
N SER A 104 40.71 -27.21 -18.80
CA SER A 104 40.16 -26.06 -19.52
C SER A 104 40.17 -24.81 -18.66
N PHE A 105 40.81 -23.76 -19.12
CA PHE A 105 40.95 -22.51 -18.37
C PHE A 105 39.61 -21.83 -18.16
N LEU A 106 38.62 -22.03 -19.07
CA LEU A 106 37.25 -21.60 -18.91
C LEU A 106 36.63 -22.06 -17.59
N TYR A 107 36.86 -23.32 -17.18
CA TYR A 107 36.40 -23.82 -15.89
C TYR A 107 37.26 -23.24 -14.74
N VAL A 108 38.58 -23.21 -14.89
CA VAL A 108 39.51 -22.77 -13.83
C VAL A 108 39.20 -21.36 -13.34
N VAL A 109 38.96 -20.41 -14.25
CA VAL A 109 38.68 -19.00 -13.92
C VAL A 109 37.36 -18.83 -13.16
N THR A 110 36.39 -19.72 -13.36
CA THR A 110 35.09 -19.68 -12.64
C THR A 110 35.19 -20.18 -11.20
N THR A 111 36.26 -20.92 -10.87
CA THR A 111 36.51 -21.41 -9.51
C THR A 111 37.12 -20.33 -8.59
N ARG A 112 37.57 -19.20 -9.16
CA ARG A 112 38.22 -18.07 -8.47
C ARG A 112 39.48 -18.44 -7.69
N LYS A 113 40.17 -19.50 -8.11
CA LYS A 113 41.41 -19.98 -7.46
C LYS A 113 42.68 -19.39 -8.10
N GLU A 114 42.60 -18.87 -9.31
CA GLU A 114 43.71 -18.28 -10.05
C GLU A 114 43.65 -16.75 -9.91
N ALA A 115 44.56 -16.19 -9.12
CA ALA A 115 44.57 -14.76 -8.80
C ALA A 115 44.81 -13.91 -10.07
N GLY A 116 43.92 -12.96 -10.34
CA GLY A 116 43.97 -12.05 -11.48
C GLY A 116 43.24 -12.53 -12.73
N TYR A 117 42.65 -13.73 -12.71
CA TYR A 117 41.85 -14.30 -13.80
C TYR A 117 40.44 -14.72 -13.39
N GLU A 118 39.96 -14.22 -12.24
CA GLU A 118 38.63 -14.55 -11.74
C GLU A 118 37.51 -14.09 -12.66
N MET A 119 36.63 -15.01 -13.07
CA MET A 119 35.49 -14.73 -13.92
C MET A 119 34.16 -15.21 -13.28
N PRO A 120 33.12 -14.41 -13.29
CA PRO A 120 33.08 -12.96 -13.59
C PRO A 120 33.98 -12.14 -12.66
N PRO A 121 34.47 -10.95 -13.10
CA PRO A 121 35.44 -10.16 -12.31
C PRO A 121 34.88 -9.71 -10.97
N LYS A 122 33.60 -9.35 -10.91
CA LYS A 122 32.95 -8.92 -9.66
C LYS A 122 32.58 -10.13 -8.79
N GLU A 123 32.96 -10.10 -7.53
CA GLU A 123 32.66 -11.16 -6.57
C GLU A 123 31.14 -11.36 -6.37
N SER A 124 30.38 -10.30 -6.41
CA SER A 124 28.91 -10.36 -6.33
C SER A 124 28.23 -11.07 -7.50
N GLU A 125 28.94 -11.28 -8.60
CA GLU A 125 28.45 -11.95 -9.82
C GLU A 125 29.09 -13.35 -10.00
N SER A 126 29.89 -13.81 -9.01
CA SER A 126 30.57 -15.11 -9.04
C SER A 126 29.60 -16.27 -9.27
N LEU A 127 30.11 -17.34 -9.94
CA LEU A 127 29.38 -18.57 -10.11
C LEU A 127 29.32 -19.36 -8.80
N THR A 128 28.23 -20.05 -8.57
CA THR A 128 28.17 -21.05 -7.51
C THR A 128 29.05 -22.25 -7.85
N PRO A 129 29.45 -23.07 -6.85
CA PRO A 129 30.20 -24.30 -7.10
C PRO A 129 29.47 -25.26 -8.04
N GLU A 130 28.13 -25.25 -8.03
CA GLU A 130 27.28 -26.07 -8.89
C GLU A 130 27.32 -25.55 -10.35
N GLU A 131 27.19 -24.27 -10.58
CA GLU A 131 27.30 -23.64 -11.90
C GLU A 131 28.69 -23.84 -12.52
N SER A 132 29.74 -23.68 -11.75
CA SER A 132 31.10 -23.98 -12.22
C SER A 132 31.25 -25.47 -12.57
N ASN A 133 30.65 -26.36 -11.79
CA ASN A 133 30.66 -27.80 -12.09
C ASN A 133 29.86 -28.17 -13.35
N TRP A 134 28.80 -27.45 -13.68
CA TRP A 134 28.10 -27.62 -14.96
C TRP A 134 29.00 -27.29 -16.15
N ILE A 135 29.79 -26.23 -16.09
CA ILE A 135 30.76 -25.87 -17.13
C ILE A 135 31.78 -27.02 -17.28
N ARG A 136 32.37 -27.49 -16.18
CA ARG A 136 33.28 -28.60 -16.20
C ARG A 136 32.69 -29.86 -16.84
N GLN A 137 31.53 -30.29 -16.42
CA GLN A 137 30.83 -31.45 -16.94
C GLN A 137 30.50 -31.32 -18.43
N TRP A 138 30.05 -30.13 -18.87
CA TRP A 138 29.80 -29.86 -20.27
C TRP A 138 31.04 -29.99 -21.12
N ILE A 139 32.19 -29.50 -20.61
CA ILE A 139 33.47 -29.64 -21.28
C ILE A 139 33.91 -31.13 -21.32
N ASP A 140 33.78 -31.82 -20.19
CA ASP A 140 34.08 -33.30 -20.11
C ASP A 140 33.27 -34.11 -21.10
N LEU A 141 32.08 -33.68 -21.46
CA LEU A 141 31.18 -34.27 -22.45
C LEU A 141 31.47 -33.80 -23.90
N GLY A 142 32.61 -33.14 -24.12
CA GLY A 142 33.07 -32.70 -25.43
C GLY A 142 32.62 -31.30 -25.82
N ALA A 143 32.12 -30.52 -24.91
CA ALA A 143 31.61 -29.15 -25.12
C ALA A 143 30.67 -29.06 -26.35
N PRO A 144 29.58 -29.86 -26.43
CA PRO A 144 28.68 -29.78 -27.56
C PRO A 144 27.98 -28.45 -27.64
N TRP A 145 27.71 -27.99 -28.87
CA TRP A 145 27.04 -26.72 -29.17
C TRP A 145 25.87 -26.99 -30.16
N PRO A 146 24.76 -27.52 -29.67
CA PRO A 146 23.61 -27.85 -30.50
C PRO A 146 22.98 -26.61 -31.14
N SER A 147 22.31 -26.79 -32.29
CA SER A 147 21.55 -25.72 -32.94
C SER A 147 20.42 -25.21 -32.03
N ASP A 148 19.98 -23.98 -32.28
CA ASP A 148 18.88 -23.37 -31.51
C ASP A 148 17.60 -24.22 -31.57
N GLU A 149 17.31 -24.84 -32.74
CA GLU A 149 16.18 -25.75 -32.90
C GLU A 149 16.33 -27.02 -32.03
N LEU A 150 17.54 -27.56 -31.90
CA LEU A 150 17.80 -28.70 -31.07
C LEU A 150 17.74 -28.35 -29.58
N VAL A 151 18.26 -27.16 -29.20
CA VAL A 151 18.12 -26.61 -27.83
C VAL A 151 16.66 -26.45 -27.46
N GLN A 152 15.82 -25.90 -28.34
CA GLN A 152 14.39 -25.77 -28.10
C GLN A 152 13.70 -27.12 -27.91
N LYS A 153 14.01 -28.11 -28.76
CA LYS A 153 13.47 -29.48 -28.61
C LYS A 153 13.84 -30.09 -27.25
N ILE A 154 15.11 -29.98 -26.85
CA ILE A 154 15.58 -30.53 -25.56
C ILE A 154 14.86 -29.79 -24.42
N ARG A 155 14.78 -28.45 -24.46
CA ARG A 155 14.07 -27.66 -23.44
C ARG A 155 12.60 -28.04 -23.33
N GLN A 156 11.93 -28.29 -24.45
CA GLN A 156 10.54 -28.75 -24.45
C GLN A 156 10.37 -30.14 -23.85
N GLU A 157 11.29 -31.09 -24.15
CA GLU A 157 11.19 -32.46 -23.69
C GLU A 157 11.60 -32.66 -22.22
N TYR A 158 12.62 -31.93 -21.77
CA TYR A 158 13.18 -32.06 -20.41
C TYR A 158 12.81 -30.92 -19.47
N ALA A 159 12.08 -29.92 -19.92
CA ALA A 159 11.66 -28.83 -19.05
C ALA A 159 10.69 -29.36 -17.99
N GLN A 160 11.05 -29.19 -16.73
CA GLN A 160 10.14 -29.45 -15.61
C GLN A 160 9.10 -28.36 -15.52
N GLY A 161 7.92 -28.68 -15.01
CA GLY A 161 6.86 -27.71 -14.77
C GLY A 161 5.65 -27.88 -15.68
N LEU A 162 4.63 -27.05 -15.43
CA LEU A 162 3.32 -27.03 -16.09
C LEU A 162 3.26 -25.89 -17.12
N ILE A 163 2.79 -26.19 -18.34
CA ILE A 163 2.40 -25.15 -19.29
C ILE A 163 1.03 -24.61 -18.85
N VAL A 164 0.95 -23.33 -18.57
CA VAL A 164 -0.31 -22.68 -18.22
C VAL A 164 -0.96 -22.14 -19.49
N LYS A 165 -2.13 -22.65 -19.83
CA LYS A 165 -2.95 -22.07 -20.89
C LYS A 165 -3.39 -20.67 -20.46
N THR A 166 -3.24 -19.71 -21.33
CA THR A 166 -3.65 -18.31 -21.12
C THR A 166 -4.34 -17.80 -22.40
N SER A 167 -4.69 -16.52 -22.43
CA SER A 167 -5.20 -15.88 -23.66
C SER A 167 -4.18 -15.82 -24.81
N GLY A 168 -2.94 -16.21 -24.54
CA GLY A 168 -1.82 -16.26 -25.47
C GLY A 168 -0.85 -15.10 -25.29
N GLY A 169 0.45 -15.41 -25.23
CA GLY A 169 1.54 -14.44 -25.18
C GLY A 169 1.79 -13.75 -26.52
N LEU A 170 2.73 -12.81 -26.54
CA LEU A 170 3.16 -12.12 -27.77
C LEU A 170 4.06 -13.01 -28.63
N ASP A 171 4.78 -13.90 -27.99
CA ASP A 171 5.65 -14.86 -28.66
C ASP A 171 5.38 -16.31 -28.24
N GLU A 172 5.88 -17.25 -29.05
CA GLU A 172 5.69 -18.67 -28.84
C GLU A 172 6.51 -19.18 -27.65
N GLU A 173 7.68 -18.63 -27.40
CA GLU A 173 8.56 -19.02 -26.31
C GLU A 173 7.86 -18.77 -24.96
N TRP A 174 7.25 -17.59 -24.82
CA TRP A 174 6.49 -17.26 -23.62
C TRP A 174 5.22 -18.14 -23.48
N SER A 175 4.50 -18.38 -24.58
CA SER A 175 3.28 -19.20 -24.56
C SER A 175 3.55 -20.65 -24.17
N ASN A 176 4.74 -21.17 -24.47
CA ASN A 176 5.19 -22.51 -24.12
C ASN A 176 5.98 -22.57 -22.82
N ARG A 177 6.09 -21.45 -22.12
CA ARG A 177 6.81 -21.39 -20.83
C ARG A 177 6.20 -22.32 -19.80
N ARG A 178 7.08 -22.95 -19.02
CA ARG A 178 6.69 -23.85 -17.93
C ARG A 178 6.89 -23.18 -16.59
N TYR A 179 5.94 -23.43 -15.69
CA TYR A 179 5.90 -22.88 -14.34
C TYR A 179 5.90 -24.01 -13.34
N GLU A 180 6.56 -23.83 -12.21
CA GLU A 180 6.42 -24.73 -11.08
C GLU A 180 5.07 -24.55 -10.41
N LEU A 181 4.37 -25.63 -10.10
CA LEU A 181 3.04 -25.56 -9.49
C LEU A 181 3.07 -24.85 -8.13
N SER A 182 4.15 -25.00 -7.38
CA SER A 182 4.38 -24.32 -6.10
C SER A 182 4.44 -22.79 -6.24
N SER A 183 4.95 -22.26 -7.35
CA SER A 183 4.99 -20.82 -7.63
C SER A 183 3.62 -20.25 -8.04
N LEU A 184 2.68 -21.13 -8.44
CA LEU A 184 1.33 -20.76 -8.87
C LEU A 184 0.27 -20.99 -7.77
N TRP A 185 0.69 -21.06 -6.52
CA TRP A 185 -0.20 -21.39 -5.39
C TRP A 185 -1.42 -20.48 -5.31
N ALA A 186 -1.26 -19.20 -5.59
CA ALA A 186 -2.33 -18.20 -5.48
C ALA A 186 -3.43 -18.39 -6.52
N TYR A 187 -3.10 -18.96 -7.68
CA TYR A 187 -4.05 -19.24 -8.77
C TYR A 187 -4.81 -20.56 -8.58
N GLN A 188 -4.39 -21.41 -7.63
CA GLN A 188 -5.06 -22.68 -7.37
C GLN A 188 -6.38 -22.48 -6.63
N PRO A 189 -7.38 -23.35 -6.80
CA PRO A 189 -8.56 -23.39 -5.94
C PRO A 189 -8.18 -23.45 -4.47
N LEU A 190 -9.04 -22.97 -3.58
CA LEU A 190 -8.80 -23.01 -2.14
C LEU A 190 -8.69 -24.46 -1.66
N ASN A 191 -7.57 -24.82 -1.04
CA ASN A 191 -7.36 -26.14 -0.40
C ASN A 191 -7.80 -26.08 1.06
N VAL A 192 -9.08 -26.30 1.32
CA VAL A 192 -9.69 -26.12 2.63
C VAL A 192 -9.48 -27.34 3.52
N VAL A 193 -8.59 -27.24 4.47
CA VAL A 193 -8.41 -28.21 5.55
C VAL A 193 -9.26 -27.76 6.75
N GLN A 194 -10.08 -28.68 7.29
CA GLN A 194 -10.92 -28.39 8.45
C GLN A 194 -10.16 -28.68 9.75
N PRO A 195 -10.14 -27.75 10.71
CA PRO A 195 -9.65 -28.04 12.06
C PRO A 195 -10.59 -29.01 12.78
N PRO A 196 -10.11 -29.75 13.79
CA PRO A 196 -10.96 -30.60 14.61
C PRO A 196 -12.08 -29.82 15.30
N GLU A 197 -13.22 -30.46 15.49
CA GLU A 197 -14.37 -29.88 16.17
C GLU A 197 -13.99 -29.40 17.60
N GLY A 198 -14.44 -28.23 18.00
CA GLY A 198 -14.16 -27.63 19.30
C GLY A 198 -12.80 -26.96 19.46
N MET A 199 -11.95 -26.99 18.41
CA MET A 199 -10.70 -26.24 18.40
C MET A 199 -10.86 -24.91 17.67
N HIS A 200 -10.23 -23.86 18.22
CA HIS A 200 -10.17 -22.56 17.53
C HIS A 200 -9.30 -22.71 16.26
N PRO A 201 -9.83 -22.37 15.07
CA PRO A 201 -9.12 -22.71 13.82
C PRO A 201 -7.76 -22.04 13.70
N VAL A 202 -7.64 -20.75 14.04
CA VAL A 202 -6.35 -20.04 13.98
C VAL A 202 -5.31 -20.73 14.85
N ASP A 203 -5.68 -21.07 16.09
CA ASP A 203 -4.77 -21.71 17.05
C ASP A 203 -4.33 -23.08 16.56
N TRP A 204 -5.26 -23.88 16.02
CA TRP A 204 -4.93 -25.21 15.53
C TRP A 204 -3.87 -25.19 14.42
N PHE A 205 -4.01 -24.29 13.43
CA PHE A 205 -3.04 -24.19 12.35
C PHE A 205 -1.68 -23.65 12.84
N VAL A 206 -1.68 -22.62 13.68
CA VAL A 206 -0.45 -22.00 14.20
C VAL A 206 0.28 -22.97 15.14
N ASP A 207 -0.41 -23.61 16.06
CA ASP A 207 0.20 -24.54 17.02
C ASP A 207 0.75 -25.79 16.31
N ARG A 208 0.05 -26.32 15.30
CA ARG A 208 0.55 -27.42 14.47
C ARG A 208 1.89 -27.07 13.81
N LYS A 209 2.04 -25.84 13.33
CA LYS A 209 3.30 -25.38 12.72
C LYS A 209 4.40 -25.23 13.77
N LEU A 210 4.10 -24.69 14.94
CA LEU A 210 5.06 -24.59 16.05
C LEU A 210 5.52 -25.97 16.52
N GLN A 211 4.60 -26.96 16.60
CA GLN A 211 4.95 -28.34 16.93
C GLN A 211 5.91 -28.97 15.93
N GLN A 212 5.72 -28.72 14.61
CA GLN A 212 6.61 -29.22 13.56
C GLN A 212 8.06 -28.74 13.76
N ILE A 213 8.25 -27.47 14.15
CA ILE A 213 9.57 -26.90 14.43
C ILE A 213 10.04 -27.10 15.88
N LYS A 214 9.24 -27.76 16.72
CA LYS A 214 9.51 -28.01 18.14
C LYS A 214 9.77 -26.70 18.91
N LEU A 215 8.95 -25.70 18.70
CA LEU A 215 8.96 -24.42 19.41
C LEU A 215 7.64 -24.28 20.18
N ALA A 216 7.73 -23.93 21.47
CA ALA A 216 6.55 -23.64 22.28
C ALA A 216 5.99 -22.27 21.93
N ALA A 217 4.71 -22.05 22.23
CA ALA A 217 4.13 -20.70 22.19
C ALA A 217 4.52 -19.90 23.42
N ALA A 218 4.61 -18.58 23.28
CA ALA A 218 4.76 -17.67 24.42
C ALA A 218 3.53 -17.75 25.36
N PRO A 219 3.70 -17.38 26.64
CA PRO A 219 2.57 -17.27 27.56
C PRO A 219 1.56 -16.21 27.09
N PRO A 220 0.34 -16.21 27.61
CA PRO A 220 -0.62 -15.14 27.34
C PRO A 220 -0.10 -13.77 27.79
N ALA A 221 -0.46 -12.71 27.06
CA ALA A 221 -0.28 -11.33 27.49
C ALA A 221 -1.13 -11.03 28.73
N THR A 222 -0.74 -10.01 29.49
CA THR A 222 -1.54 -9.52 30.61
C THR A 222 -2.82 -8.84 30.11
N GLY A 223 -3.84 -8.74 30.97
CA GLY A 223 -5.08 -8.03 30.62
C GLY A 223 -4.84 -6.57 30.24
N ILE A 224 -3.85 -5.90 30.85
CA ILE A 224 -3.48 -4.51 30.52
C ILE A 224 -2.87 -4.41 29.11
N GLU A 225 -1.88 -5.25 28.81
CA GLU A 225 -1.26 -5.30 27.47
C GLU A 225 -2.31 -5.59 26.39
N LEU A 226 -3.18 -6.56 26.67
CA LEU A 226 -4.21 -6.96 25.71
C LEU A 226 -5.29 -5.89 25.52
N ALA A 227 -5.73 -5.20 26.57
CA ALA A 227 -6.68 -4.09 26.45
C ALA A 227 -6.12 -2.96 25.58
N ARG A 228 -4.84 -2.62 25.79
CA ARG A 228 -4.15 -1.61 24.99
C ARG A 228 -4.01 -2.05 23.53
N ARG A 229 -3.60 -3.28 23.28
CA ARG A 229 -3.46 -3.88 21.94
C ARG A 229 -4.79 -3.85 21.18
N LEU A 230 -5.84 -4.37 21.77
CA LEU A 230 -7.18 -4.39 21.18
C LEU A 230 -7.73 -2.99 20.90
N SER A 231 -7.50 -2.03 21.82
CA SER A 231 -7.94 -0.64 21.63
C SER A 231 -7.28 -0.02 20.39
N PHE A 232 -5.96 -0.12 20.26
CA PHE A 232 -5.25 0.42 19.11
C PHE A 232 -5.56 -0.32 17.81
N ASP A 233 -5.64 -1.63 17.84
CA ASP A 233 -5.89 -2.43 16.62
C ASP A 233 -7.29 -2.23 16.06
N LEU A 234 -8.29 -1.99 16.92
CA LEU A 234 -9.67 -1.81 16.49
C LEU A 234 -10.09 -0.35 16.35
N THR A 235 -9.46 0.59 17.06
CA THR A 235 -9.90 1.99 17.08
C THR A 235 -8.79 2.98 16.75
N GLY A 236 -7.52 2.59 16.83
CA GLY A 236 -6.37 3.46 16.63
C GLY A 236 -6.17 4.49 17.76
N LEU A 237 -6.75 4.26 18.96
CA LEU A 237 -6.67 5.16 20.09
C LEU A 237 -6.33 4.40 21.39
N PRO A 238 -5.69 5.07 22.38
CA PRO A 238 -5.45 4.49 23.69
C PRO A 238 -6.76 4.13 24.41
N PRO A 239 -6.77 3.12 25.29
CA PRO A 239 -7.93 2.81 26.10
C PRO A 239 -8.34 3.99 26.99
N GLU A 240 -9.59 4.05 27.40
CA GLU A 240 -10.15 5.03 28.36
C GLU A 240 -10.08 6.51 27.95
N THR A 241 -9.72 6.79 26.69
CA THR A 241 -9.60 8.18 26.20
C THR A 241 -10.91 8.74 25.64
N GLN A 242 -11.92 7.92 25.44
CA GLN A 242 -13.25 8.34 24.98
C GLN A 242 -14.32 8.08 26.06
N PRO A 243 -15.38 8.90 26.09
CA PRO A 243 -16.51 8.65 27.01
C PRO A 243 -17.11 7.26 26.80
N ASN A 244 -17.47 6.59 27.88
CA ASN A 244 -18.12 5.27 27.92
C ASN A 244 -17.28 4.09 27.36
N TRP A 245 -15.99 4.28 27.18
CA TRP A 245 -15.11 3.14 26.87
C TRP A 245 -14.89 2.28 28.09
N PRO A 246 -14.67 0.95 27.91
CA PRO A 246 -14.36 0.04 29.01
C PRO A 246 -13.08 0.47 29.73
N LYS A 247 -13.09 0.33 31.06
CA LYS A 247 -11.88 0.55 31.85
C LYS A 247 -10.93 -0.63 31.70
N THR A 248 -9.66 -0.34 31.58
CA THR A 248 -8.60 -1.36 31.50
C THR A 248 -8.58 -2.26 32.75
N SER A 249 -8.81 -1.68 33.95
CA SER A 249 -8.92 -2.43 35.21
C SER A 249 -10.05 -3.45 35.19
N ASP A 250 -11.24 -3.04 34.71
CA ASP A 250 -12.43 -3.88 34.69
C ASP A 250 -12.24 -5.05 33.72
N PHE A 251 -11.72 -4.75 32.53
CA PHE A 251 -11.35 -5.77 31.54
C PHE A 251 -10.28 -6.73 32.11
N SER A 252 -9.23 -6.20 32.74
CA SER A 252 -8.16 -7.03 33.29
C SER A 252 -8.68 -8.00 34.37
N ALA A 253 -9.62 -7.57 35.22
CA ALA A 253 -10.27 -8.43 36.18
C ALA A 253 -11.16 -9.51 35.53
N ALA A 254 -11.94 -9.12 34.50
CA ALA A 254 -12.77 -10.06 33.75
C ALA A 254 -11.90 -11.09 33.00
N TYR A 255 -10.79 -10.63 32.41
CA TYR A 255 -9.84 -11.49 31.68
C TYR A 255 -9.15 -12.52 32.56
N GLN A 256 -8.92 -12.18 33.84
CA GLN A 256 -8.40 -13.14 34.82
C GLN A 256 -9.46 -14.19 35.22
N ALA A 257 -10.74 -13.82 35.24
CA ALA A 257 -11.83 -14.72 35.59
C ALA A 257 -12.24 -15.65 34.46
N ASP A 258 -12.44 -15.11 33.23
CA ASP A 258 -12.79 -15.84 32.01
C ASP A 258 -12.15 -15.16 30.80
N PRO A 259 -10.95 -15.60 30.41
CA PRO A 259 -10.20 -14.96 29.30
C PRO A 259 -10.93 -14.95 27.97
N ASP A 260 -11.65 -16.02 27.64
CA ASP A 260 -12.28 -16.16 26.32
C ASP A 260 -13.49 -15.22 26.21
N HIS A 261 -14.37 -15.25 27.18
CA HIS A 261 -15.56 -14.38 27.21
C HIS A 261 -15.19 -12.89 27.31
N ALA A 262 -14.21 -12.53 28.14
CA ALA A 262 -13.77 -11.15 28.31
C ALA A 262 -13.24 -10.55 27.00
N VAL A 263 -12.46 -11.33 26.22
CA VAL A 263 -11.93 -10.88 24.94
C VAL A 263 -13.04 -10.76 23.91
N GLU A 264 -13.95 -11.72 23.82
CA GLU A 264 -15.11 -11.65 22.90
C GLU A 264 -15.95 -10.40 23.15
N GLU A 265 -16.25 -10.10 24.42
CA GLU A 265 -17.04 -8.93 24.80
C GLU A 265 -16.32 -7.62 24.45
N LEU A 266 -15.01 -7.50 24.79
CA LEU A 266 -14.24 -6.30 24.50
C LEU A 266 -14.11 -6.06 22.98
N VAL A 267 -13.80 -7.09 22.20
CA VAL A 267 -13.70 -7.00 20.74
C VAL A 267 -15.02 -6.55 20.12
N ALA A 268 -16.14 -7.18 20.52
CA ALA A 268 -17.47 -6.79 20.03
C ALA A 268 -17.80 -5.32 20.39
N LYS A 269 -17.44 -4.90 21.62
CA LYS A 269 -17.66 -3.54 22.11
C LYS A 269 -16.85 -2.52 21.32
N LEU A 270 -15.55 -2.75 21.13
CA LEU A 270 -14.68 -1.83 20.38
C LEU A 270 -15.11 -1.72 18.90
N MET A 271 -15.52 -2.83 18.27
CA MET A 271 -16.06 -2.82 16.89
C MET A 271 -17.42 -2.12 16.76
N SER A 272 -18.12 -1.83 17.86
CA SER A 272 -19.37 -1.07 17.84
C SER A 272 -19.16 0.44 17.79
N TYR A 273 -17.98 0.93 18.12
CA TYR A 273 -17.67 2.36 18.10
C TYR A 273 -17.35 2.89 16.70
N PRO A 274 -17.71 4.16 16.39
CA PRO A 274 -17.38 4.77 15.09
C PRO A 274 -15.89 4.75 14.74
N GLN A 275 -15.03 4.75 15.74
CA GLN A 275 -13.58 4.74 15.60
C GLN A 275 -13.07 3.47 14.93
N TYR A 276 -13.81 2.36 15.00
CA TYR A 276 -13.51 1.16 14.24
C TYR A 276 -13.46 1.43 12.73
N GLY A 277 -14.50 2.06 12.20
CA GLY A 277 -14.51 2.41 10.78
C GLY A 277 -13.43 3.39 10.38
N GLU A 278 -13.08 4.35 11.25
CA GLU A 278 -11.96 5.27 11.02
C GLU A 278 -10.63 4.53 10.93
N LYS A 279 -10.36 3.58 11.84
CA LYS A 279 -9.14 2.79 11.85
C LYS A 279 -9.01 1.90 10.60
N PHE A 280 -10.06 1.16 10.25
CA PHE A 280 -10.02 0.28 9.08
C PHE A 280 -10.04 1.06 7.75
N ALA A 281 -10.72 2.21 7.71
CA ALA A 281 -10.67 3.11 6.57
C ALA A 281 -9.25 3.65 6.33
N GLN A 282 -8.48 3.94 7.37
CA GLN A 282 -7.09 4.39 7.21
C GLN A 282 -6.26 3.36 6.42
N HIS A 283 -6.35 2.08 6.79
CA HIS A 283 -5.67 1.00 6.06
C HIS A 283 -6.14 0.91 4.59
N TRP A 284 -7.46 1.03 4.36
CA TRP A 284 -8.00 0.98 3.01
C TRP A 284 -7.61 2.19 2.16
N LEU A 285 -7.58 3.39 2.74
CA LEU A 285 -7.22 4.62 2.05
C LEU A 285 -5.75 4.66 1.62
N ASP A 286 -4.86 3.97 2.35
CA ASP A 286 -3.47 3.76 1.94
C ASP A 286 -3.38 2.87 0.69
N VAL A 287 -4.15 1.78 0.65
CA VAL A 287 -4.23 0.90 -0.52
C VAL A 287 -4.86 1.61 -1.71
N ALA A 288 -5.92 2.41 -1.48
CA ALA A 288 -6.63 3.17 -2.50
C ALA A 288 -5.89 4.44 -2.94
N ARG A 289 -4.82 4.85 -2.28
CA ARG A 289 -4.01 6.04 -2.60
C ARG A 289 -4.79 7.36 -2.45
N TYR A 290 -5.61 7.44 -1.39
CA TYR A 290 -6.44 8.62 -1.13
C TYR A 290 -5.62 9.90 -0.97
N ALA A 291 -6.05 10.95 -1.67
CA ALA A 291 -5.60 12.33 -1.44
C ALA A 291 -6.68 13.33 -1.89
N ASP A 292 -6.64 14.52 -1.27
CA ASP A 292 -7.54 15.62 -1.59
C ASP A 292 -7.07 16.46 -2.78
N THR A 293 -5.93 16.08 -3.40
CA THR A 293 -5.38 16.75 -4.59
C THR A 293 -5.00 15.74 -5.67
N ALA A 294 -4.80 16.23 -6.90
CA ALA A 294 -4.60 15.40 -8.09
C ALA A 294 -3.13 14.96 -8.30
N GLY A 295 -2.18 15.67 -7.71
CA GLY A 295 -0.75 15.46 -7.97
C GLY A 295 -0.27 16.11 -9.28
N PHE A 296 0.91 15.71 -9.72
CA PHE A 296 1.61 16.28 -10.86
C PHE A 296 1.90 17.78 -10.71
N ALA A 297 2.24 18.46 -11.81
CA ALA A 297 2.73 19.84 -11.79
C ALA A 297 1.72 20.87 -11.26
N ASN A 298 0.42 20.63 -11.41
CA ASN A 298 -0.60 21.58 -10.95
C ASN A 298 -1.24 21.24 -9.61
N ASP A 299 -1.15 20.01 -9.20
CA ASP A 299 -1.71 19.47 -7.96
C ASP A 299 -3.10 20.06 -7.62
N PHE A 300 -4.04 19.98 -8.56
CA PHE A 300 -5.39 20.55 -8.40
C PHE A 300 -6.15 19.89 -7.24
N SER A 301 -6.90 20.68 -6.51
CA SER A 301 -7.80 20.20 -5.46
C SER A 301 -8.86 19.25 -6.04
N ARG A 302 -9.16 18.18 -5.29
CA ARG A 302 -10.28 17.25 -5.46
C ARG A 302 -11.30 17.51 -4.35
N PRO A 303 -12.06 18.59 -4.44
CA PRO A 303 -12.77 19.15 -3.29
C PRO A 303 -13.74 18.16 -2.63
N ASN A 304 -14.29 17.22 -3.38
CA ASN A 304 -15.25 16.24 -2.87
C ASN A 304 -14.67 14.83 -2.65
N ALA A 305 -13.32 14.68 -2.62
CA ALA A 305 -12.68 13.40 -2.30
C ALA A 305 -13.06 12.89 -0.90
N TRP A 306 -13.28 13.82 0.06
CA TRP A 306 -13.71 13.49 1.42
C TRP A 306 -14.97 12.62 1.49
N ARG A 307 -15.89 12.75 0.53
CA ARG A 307 -17.10 11.93 0.49
C ARG A 307 -16.78 10.45 0.26
N TYR A 308 -15.76 10.15 -0.56
CA TYR A 308 -15.27 8.77 -0.73
C TYR A 308 -14.61 8.25 0.55
N ARG A 309 -13.77 9.06 1.25
CA ARG A 309 -13.22 8.68 2.56
C ARG A 309 -14.34 8.32 3.54
N ASP A 310 -15.36 9.17 3.63
CA ASP A 310 -16.49 8.96 4.53
C ASP A 310 -17.35 7.73 4.12
N TYR A 311 -17.46 7.44 2.82
CA TYR A 311 -18.06 6.19 2.33
C TYR A 311 -17.29 4.96 2.85
N VAL A 312 -15.96 4.99 2.79
CA VAL A 312 -15.12 3.88 3.29
C VAL A 312 -15.32 3.68 4.80
N ILE A 313 -15.28 4.78 5.59
CA ILE A 313 -15.54 4.75 7.04
C ILE A 313 -16.91 4.12 7.35
N ARG A 314 -17.96 4.59 6.68
CA ARG A 314 -19.33 4.04 6.85
C ARG A 314 -19.38 2.56 6.47
N SER A 315 -18.72 2.15 5.41
CA SER A 315 -18.75 0.76 4.93
C SER A 315 -18.18 -0.21 5.96
N PHE A 316 -17.04 0.12 6.60
CA PHE A 316 -16.49 -0.68 7.68
C PHE A 316 -17.36 -0.66 8.94
N ASN A 317 -17.88 0.51 9.33
CA ASN A 317 -18.76 0.61 10.51
C ASN A 317 -20.04 -0.21 10.36
N GLN A 318 -20.62 -0.23 9.15
CA GLN A 318 -21.83 -0.99 8.82
C GLN A 318 -21.55 -2.47 8.51
N ASP A 319 -20.30 -2.89 8.54
CA ASP A 319 -19.84 -4.23 8.13
C ASP A 319 -20.39 -4.62 6.75
N ARG A 320 -20.26 -3.67 5.78
CA ARG A 320 -20.69 -3.92 4.41
C ARG A 320 -19.94 -5.12 3.85
N PRO A 321 -20.64 -6.13 3.30
CA PRO A 321 -19.99 -7.29 2.70
C PRO A 321 -18.86 -6.87 1.75
N TYR A 322 -17.67 -7.40 1.95
CA TYR A 322 -16.52 -6.98 1.13
C TYR A 322 -16.75 -7.18 -0.37
N SER A 323 -17.46 -8.24 -0.75
CA SER A 323 -17.86 -8.46 -2.16
C SER A 323 -18.76 -7.32 -2.71
N GLN A 324 -19.65 -6.77 -1.89
CA GLN A 324 -20.45 -5.60 -2.25
C GLN A 324 -19.58 -4.34 -2.30
N PHE A 325 -18.73 -4.13 -1.30
CA PHE A 325 -17.80 -3.00 -1.23
C PHE A 325 -16.89 -2.90 -2.46
N VAL A 326 -16.40 -4.04 -2.96
CA VAL A 326 -15.62 -4.13 -4.21
C VAL A 326 -16.47 -3.74 -5.42
N ARG A 327 -17.65 -4.32 -5.56
CA ARG A 327 -18.56 -4.04 -6.70
C ARG A 327 -18.96 -2.57 -6.77
N GLU A 328 -19.24 -1.96 -5.64
CA GLU A 328 -19.62 -0.55 -5.58
C GLU A 328 -18.46 0.37 -5.98
N GLN A 329 -17.23 0.07 -5.60
CA GLN A 329 -16.07 0.88 -5.93
C GLN A 329 -15.66 0.78 -7.40
N ILE A 330 -15.79 -0.39 -8.02
CA ILE A 330 -15.44 -0.61 -9.42
C ILE A 330 -16.57 -0.17 -10.37
N ALA A 331 -17.81 -0.43 -10.01
CA ALA A 331 -18.95 -0.32 -10.91
C ALA A 331 -20.24 0.20 -10.25
N GLY A 332 -20.14 1.00 -9.19
CA GLY A 332 -21.33 1.47 -8.44
C GLY A 332 -22.31 2.23 -9.31
N ASP A 333 -21.84 3.06 -10.24
CA ASP A 333 -22.66 3.80 -11.19
C ASP A 333 -23.33 2.91 -12.26
N GLU A 334 -22.74 1.76 -12.59
CA GLU A 334 -23.34 0.74 -13.45
C GLU A 334 -24.29 -0.19 -12.67
N LEU A 335 -23.97 -0.50 -11.41
CA LEU A 335 -24.74 -1.37 -10.51
C LEU A 335 -26.08 -0.72 -10.11
N ASN A 336 -26.02 0.54 -9.67
CA ASN A 336 -27.20 1.32 -9.31
C ASN A 336 -27.03 2.81 -9.62
N PRO A 337 -27.35 3.25 -10.83
CA PRO A 337 -27.18 4.64 -11.29
C PRO A 337 -27.90 5.70 -10.44
N ASN A 338 -28.92 5.30 -9.67
CA ASN A 338 -29.73 6.20 -8.86
C ASN A 338 -29.25 6.31 -7.41
N SER A 339 -28.37 5.43 -6.96
CA SER A 339 -27.81 5.46 -5.60
C SER A 339 -26.72 6.53 -5.48
N ASN A 340 -26.90 7.45 -4.54
CA ASN A 340 -25.86 8.43 -4.21
C ASN A 340 -24.64 7.75 -3.60
N ASP A 341 -24.83 6.77 -2.74
CA ASP A 341 -23.74 6.04 -2.05
C ASP A 341 -22.89 5.24 -3.05
N HIS A 342 -23.51 4.52 -3.99
CA HIS A 342 -22.80 3.80 -5.06
C HIS A 342 -22.02 4.75 -6.00
N ARG A 343 -22.58 5.95 -6.25
CA ARG A 343 -21.88 6.97 -7.04
C ARG A 343 -20.65 7.49 -6.32
N ILE A 344 -20.74 7.73 -5.00
CA ILE A 344 -19.60 8.15 -4.18
C ILE A 344 -18.53 7.05 -4.13
N ALA A 345 -18.95 5.78 -4.05
CA ALA A 345 -18.04 4.63 -4.02
C ALA A 345 -17.09 4.56 -5.21
N THR A 346 -17.56 4.94 -6.42
CA THR A 346 -16.71 4.97 -7.62
C THR A 346 -15.60 6.01 -7.57
N GLY A 347 -15.57 6.84 -6.53
CA GLY A 347 -14.42 7.68 -6.19
C GLY A 347 -13.11 6.91 -6.10
N PHE A 348 -13.13 5.60 -5.79
CA PHE A 348 -11.97 4.72 -5.85
C PHE A 348 -11.20 4.84 -7.18
N LEU A 349 -11.89 4.82 -8.30
CA LEU A 349 -11.30 4.94 -9.64
C LEU A 349 -10.68 6.32 -9.94
N ARG A 350 -10.92 7.28 -9.03
CA ARG A 350 -10.41 8.66 -9.11
C ARG A 350 -9.28 8.96 -8.13
N MET A 351 -8.87 7.98 -7.28
CA MET A 351 -7.89 8.23 -6.21
C MET A 351 -6.45 8.28 -6.70
N GLY A 352 -6.07 7.59 -7.75
CA GLY A 352 -4.72 7.70 -8.34
C GLY A 352 -4.34 9.14 -8.73
N PRO A 353 -3.04 9.46 -8.82
CA PRO A 353 -2.62 10.75 -9.37
C PRO A 353 -3.06 10.89 -10.83
N TRP A 354 -3.42 12.11 -11.23
CA TRP A 354 -3.89 12.36 -12.59
C TRP A 354 -3.46 13.76 -13.06
N GLU A 355 -2.77 13.79 -14.21
CA GLU A 355 -2.37 15.05 -14.84
C GLU A 355 -3.58 15.74 -15.49
N GLN A 356 -3.82 16.96 -15.08
CA GLN A 356 -4.97 17.76 -15.50
C GLN A 356 -4.50 19.08 -16.17
N THR A 357 -3.49 19.05 -16.99
CA THR A 357 -2.98 20.27 -17.61
C THR A 357 -3.28 20.34 -19.11
N GLY A 358 -3.42 21.56 -19.62
CA GLY A 358 -3.45 21.80 -21.06
C GLY A 358 -2.09 21.70 -21.75
N MET A 359 -1.02 21.40 -21.00
CA MET A 359 0.35 21.25 -21.52
C MET A 359 0.69 19.80 -21.85
N SER A 360 -0.03 18.84 -21.29
CA SER A 360 0.14 17.43 -21.61
C SER A 360 -0.75 17.04 -22.79
N VAL A 361 -0.24 16.15 -23.62
CA VAL A 361 -1.03 15.56 -24.70
C VAL A 361 -2.13 14.69 -24.11
N PHE A 362 -3.38 15.00 -24.40
CA PHE A 362 -4.54 14.32 -23.81
C PHE A 362 -4.49 12.79 -23.95
N ARG A 363 -4.04 12.28 -25.10
CA ARG A 363 -3.90 10.84 -25.33
C ARG A 363 -2.93 10.20 -24.36
N ILE A 364 -1.83 10.87 -24.02
CA ILE A 364 -0.83 10.35 -23.08
C ILE A 364 -1.39 10.33 -21.66
N THR A 365 -2.00 11.44 -21.19
CA THR A 365 -2.59 11.50 -19.84
C THR A 365 -3.75 10.53 -19.68
N ARG A 366 -4.52 10.32 -20.74
CA ARG A 366 -5.58 9.32 -20.75
C ARG A 366 -5.03 7.90 -20.64
N GLN A 367 -3.98 7.58 -21.42
CA GLN A 367 -3.30 6.29 -21.32
C GLN A 367 -2.69 6.06 -19.94
N GLN A 368 -2.04 7.07 -19.37
CA GLN A 368 -1.49 6.99 -18.02
C GLN A 368 -2.57 6.61 -16.99
N TRP A 369 -3.77 7.19 -17.10
CA TRP A 369 -4.86 6.81 -16.22
C TRP A 369 -5.38 5.40 -16.46
N LEU A 370 -5.48 4.96 -17.71
CA LEU A 370 -5.88 3.58 -18.04
C LEU A 370 -4.89 2.57 -17.49
N ASP A 371 -3.60 2.84 -17.60
CA ASP A 371 -2.54 2.04 -17.05
C ASP A 371 -2.63 2.00 -15.51
N ASP A 372 -2.79 3.15 -14.89
CA ASP A 372 -2.88 3.32 -13.45
C ASP A 372 -4.08 2.58 -12.84
N VAL A 373 -5.27 2.73 -13.41
CA VAL A 373 -6.48 2.07 -12.90
C VAL A 373 -6.42 0.56 -13.08
N THR A 374 -5.85 0.08 -14.18
CA THR A 374 -5.70 -1.36 -14.46
C THR A 374 -4.77 -2.00 -13.43
N ASP A 375 -3.60 -1.39 -13.21
CA ASP A 375 -2.63 -1.86 -12.23
C ASP A 375 -3.16 -1.76 -10.79
N SER A 376 -3.83 -0.65 -10.46
CA SER A 376 -4.44 -0.45 -9.13
C SER A 376 -5.49 -1.51 -8.80
N VAL A 377 -6.35 -1.87 -9.76
CA VAL A 377 -7.34 -2.93 -9.56
C VAL A 377 -6.66 -4.28 -9.40
N GLY A 378 -5.62 -4.58 -10.19
CA GLY A 378 -4.82 -5.79 -10.05
C GLY A 378 -4.17 -5.92 -8.68
N GLN A 379 -3.48 -4.89 -8.21
CA GLN A 379 -2.83 -4.89 -6.90
C GLN A 379 -3.85 -4.94 -5.75
N THR A 380 -4.89 -4.12 -5.82
CA THR A 380 -5.85 -3.96 -4.72
C THR A 380 -6.72 -5.19 -4.52
N PHE A 381 -7.24 -5.80 -5.57
CA PHE A 381 -8.24 -6.86 -5.46
C PHE A 381 -7.71 -8.24 -5.81
N LEU A 382 -6.67 -8.32 -6.64
CA LEU A 382 -6.12 -9.58 -7.12
C LEU A 382 -4.73 -9.91 -6.56
N GLY A 383 -4.10 -8.95 -5.85
CA GLY A 383 -2.76 -9.13 -5.32
C GLY A 383 -1.70 -9.33 -6.40
N HIS A 384 -1.84 -8.67 -7.55
CA HIS A 384 -0.90 -8.75 -8.67
C HIS A 384 -0.66 -7.38 -9.29
N ALA A 385 0.62 -6.99 -9.38
CA ALA A 385 1.04 -5.82 -10.15
C ALA A 385 1.02 -6.18 -11.64
N LEU A 386 0.14 -5.55 -12.39
CA LEU A 386 -0.08 -5.87 -13.80
C LEU A 386 0.77 -5.02 -14.75
N GLN A 387 1.35 -3.92 -14.26
CA GLN A 387 2.03 -2.93 -15.08
C GLN A 387 3.22 -3.51 -15.88
N CYS A 388 3.90 -4.55 -15.38
CA CYS A 388 4.97 -5.23 -16.12
C CYS A 388 4.47 -5.85 -17.43
N ALA A 389 3.21 -6.33 -17.43
CA ALA A 389 2.61 -6.94 -18.63
C ALA A 389 2.14 -5.92 -19.68
N LYS A 390 2.33 -4.62 -19.45
CA LYS A 390 2.00 -3.56 -20.42
C LYS A 390 2.87 -3.61 -21.68
N CYS A 391 4.19 -3.80 -21.52
CA CYS A 391 5.15 -3.70 -22.65
C CYS A 391 5.52 -5.05 -23.26
N HIS A 392 5.52 -6.10 -22.44
CA HIS A 392 5.89 -7.47 -22.81
C HIS A 392 5.16 -8.45 -21.87
N ASP A 393 5.06 -9.70 -22.23
CA ASP A 393 4.49 -10.74 -21.38
C ASP A 393 5.21 -10.79 -20.03
N HIS A 394 4.45 -10.98 -18.93
CA HIS A 394 5.01 -10.90 -17.57
C HIS A 394 6.16 -11.89 -17.38
N LYS A 395 7.28 -11.40 -16.83
CA LYS A 395 8.51 -12.19 -16.75
C LYS A 395 8.39 -13.44 -15.86
N PHE A 396 7.61 -13.38 -14.81
CA PHE A 396 7.58 -14.42 -13.76
C PHE A 396 6.23 -15.12 -13.64
N ASP A 397 5.13 -14.41 -13.81
CA ASP A 397 3.77 -14.93 -13.63
C ASP A 397 3.10 -15.21 -14.99
N PRO A 398 2.10 -16.11 -15.06
CA PRO A 398 1.40 -16.45 -16.28
C PRO A 398 0.39 -15.37 -16.70
N ILE A 399 0.85 -14.13 -16.82
CA ILE A 399 0.07 -12.95 -17.19
C ILE A 399 0.57 -12.44 -18.55
N PRO A 400 -0.06 -12.81 -19.67
CA PRO A 400 0.31 -12.30 -20.97
C PRO A 400 -0.06 -10.82 -21.12
N THR A 401 0.68 -10.10 -21.94
CA THR A 401 0.36 -8.71 -22.36
C THR A 401 -1.09 -8.60 -22.84
N ARG A 402 -1.60 -9.64 -23.51
CA ARG A 402 -3.00 -9.70 -23.96
C ARG A 402 -3.98 -9.57 -22.80
N ASP A 403 -3.77 -10.24 -21.65
CA ASP A 403 -4.65 -10.13 -20.50
C ASP A 403 -4.59 -8.74 -19.86
N TYR A 404 -3.42 -8.11 -19.83
CA TYR A 404 -3.29 -6.73 -19.40
C TYR A 404 -4.20 -5.80 -20.22
N TYR A 405 -4.15 -5.88 -21.54
CA TYR A 405 -4.97 -5.03 -22.42
C TYR A 405 -6.44 -5.44 -22.42
N ARG A 406 -6.78 -6.70 -22.17
CA ARG A 406 -8.16 -7.14 -21.95
C ARG A 406 -8.76 -6.49 -20.67
N MET A 407 -8.01 -6.45 -19.60
CA MET A 407 -8.43 -5.75 -18.37
C MET A 407 -8.49 -4.23 -18.58
N MET A 408 -7.51 -3.64 -19.25
CA MET A 408 -7.52 -2.22 -19.59
C MET A 408 -8.74 -1.85 -20.47
N ALA A 409 -9.12 -2.70 -21.40
CA ALA A 409 -10.29 -2.51 -22.25
C ALA A 409 -11.63 -2.43 -21.47
N VAL A 410 -11.67 -3.00 -20.25
CA VAL A 410 -12.82 -2.82 -19.36
C VAL A 410 -13.01 -1.35 -19.00
N PHE A 411 -11.91 -0.60 -18.84
CA PHE A 411 -11.90 0.81 -18.43
C PHE A 411 -11.87 1.79 -19.59
N SER A 412 -11.69 1.36 -20.84
CA SER A 412 -11.59 2.23 -22.02
C SER A 412 -12.82 3.11 -22.21
N THR A 413 -14.00 2.66 -21.82
CA THR A 413 -15.26 3.42 -21.86
C THR A 413 -15.56 4.21 -20.58
N THR A 414 -14.68 4.19 -19.58
CA THR A 414 -14.87 4.89 -18.31
C THR A 414 -14.35 6.32 -18.40
N GLN A 415 -15.19 7.28 -18.06
CA GLN A 415 -14.88 8.71 -18.12
C GLN A 415 -15.07 9.36 -16.75
N PHE A 416 -14.32 10.40 -16.45
CA PHE A 416 -14.42 11.17 -15.21
C PHE A 416 -15.61 12.10 -15.18
N ALA A 417 -16.20 12.25 -13.99
CA ALA A 417 -17.25 13.23 -13.73
C ALA A 417 -17.21 13.77 -12.29
N GLU A 418 -17.59 15.04 -12.15
CA GLU A 418 -18.08 15.63 -10.91
C GLU A 418 -19.60 15.80 -11.07
N LYS A 419 -20.37 14.87 -10.50
CA LYS A 419 -21.82 14.76 -10.70
C LYS A 419 -22.58 15.29 -9.49
N ASP A 420 -23.62 16.09 -9.75
CA ASP A 420 -24.53 16.51 -8.69
C ASP A 420 -25.10 15.28 -7.98
N THR A 421 -24.86 15.23 -6.67
CA THR A 421 -25.16 14.09 -5.80
C THR A 421 -25.56 14.62 -4.44
N PRO A 422 -26.87 14.67 -4.12
CA PRO A 422 -27.36 15.10 -2.84
C PRO A 422 -26.60 14.50 -1.67
N PHE A 423 -26.42 15.28 -0.61
CA PHE A 423 -25.79 14.76 0.60
C PHE A 423 -26.64 13.67 1.22
N LEU A 424 -25.99 12.65 1.77
CA LEU A 424 -26.64 11.63 2.57
C LEU A 424 -26.94 12.20 3.97
N PRO A 425 -28.02 11.76 4.64
CA PRO A 425 -28.30 12.18 6.01
C PRO A 425 -27.18 11.90 7.00
N SER A 426 -26.33 10.93 6.71
CA SER A 426 -25.17 10.54 7.52
C SER A 426 -23.92 11.36 7.25
N GLU A 427 -23.89 12.22 6.22
CA GLU A 427 -22.71 13.04 5.92
C GLU A 427 -22.67 14.28 6.81
N ASN A 428 -21.54 14.49 7.47
CA ASN A 428 -21.33 15.62 8.36
C ASN A 428 -21.10 16.94 7.59
N GLN A 429 -21.95 17.93 7.80
CA GLN A 429 -21.92 19.22 7.15
C GLN A 429 -21.50 20.38 8.09
N SER A 430 -21.15 20.08 9.33
CA SER A 430 -20.88 21.11 10.36
C SER A 430 -19.73 22.07 9.99
N GLY A 431 -18.75 21.62 9.23
CA GLY A 431 -17.60 22.44 8.80
C GLY A 431 -17.87 23.36 7.59
N PHE A 432 -19.03 23.30 6.96
CA PHE A 432 -19.29 23.98 5.68
C PHE A 432 -19.20 25.52 5.80
N THR A 433 -19.80 26.09 6.84
CA THR A 433 -19.76 27.55 7.07
C THR A 433 -18.33 28.04 7.25
N ALA A 434 -17.55 27.39 8.11
CA ALA A 434 -16.17 27.77 8.37
C ALA A 434 -15.32 27.68 7.10
N THR A 435 -15.44 26.58 6.33
CA THR A 435 -14.75 26.40 5.05
C THR A 435 -15.10 27.51 4.05
N ASN A 436 -16.39 27.84 3.88
CA ASN A 436 -16.82 28.89 2.96
C ASN A 436 -16.31 30.27 3.39
N THR A 437 -16.38 30.61 4.69
CA THR A 437 -15.90 31.85 5.23
C THR A 437 -14.39 32.04 4.96
N TRP A 438 -13.60 31.03 5.21
CA TRP A 438 -12.16 31.06 4.91
C TRP A 438 -11.89 31.23 3.41
N LEU A 439 -12.58 30.49 2.53
CA LEU A 439 -12.45 30.61 1.07
C LEU A 439 -12.86 32.00 0.57
N ASP A 440 -13.94 32.56 1.11
CA ASP A 440 -14.40 33.93 0.76
C ASP A 440 -13.36 34.98 1.15
N SER A 441 -12.77 34.88 2.34
CA SER A 441 -11.72 35.76 2.79
C SER A 441 -10.46 35.67 1.92
N LYS A 442 -10.02 34.42 1.62
CA LYS A 442 -8.84 34.17 0.78
C LYS A 442 -9.02 34.70 -0.65
N ILE A 443 -10.14 34.40 -1.27
CA ILE A 443 -10.48 34.89 -2.63
C ILE A 443 -10.62 36.41 -2.63
N GLY A 444 -11.26 36.98 -1.61
CA GLY A 444 -11.42 38.41 -1.46
C GLY A 444 -10.09 39.17 -1.32
N SER A 445 -9.14 38.58 -0.58
CA SER A 445 -7.78 39.16 -0.48
C SER A 445 -7.06 39.15 -1.84
N TYR A 446 -7.10 38.07 -2.57
CA TYR A 446 -6.52 38.01 -3.93
C TYR A 446 -7.24 38.95 -4.91
N ALA A 447 -8.55 39.08 -4.81
CA ALA A 447 -9.31 40.02 -5.65
C ALA A 447 -8.88 41.46 -5.42
N LYS A 448 -8.71 41.91 -4.14
CA LYS A 448 -8.19 43.25 -3.81
C LYS A 448 -6.80 43.48 -4.39
N GLN A 449 -5.89 42.51 -4.30
CA GLN A 449 -4.54 42.62 -4.88
C GLN A 449 -4.62 42.72 -6.43
N ARG A 450 -5.49 41.96 -7.07
CA ARG A 450 -5.72 42.02 -8.53
C ARG A 450 -6.23 43.39 -8.94
N ASP A 451 -7.22 43.91 -8.22
CA ASP A 451 -7.84 45.18 -8.55
C ASP A 451 -6.85 46.35 -8.37
N ALA A 452 -5.94 46.29 -7.38
CA ALA A 452 -4.84 47.26 -7.23
C ALA A 452 -3.85 47.24 -8.40
N LEU A 453 -3.48 46.04 -8.89
CA LEU A 453 -2.64 45.88 -10.08
C LEU A 453 -3.38 46.36 -11.36
N GLN A 454 -4.68 46.11 -11.45
CA GLN A 454 -5.49 46.59 -12.56
C GLN A 454 -5.53 48.15 -12.59
N GLN A 455 -5.69 48.82 -11.44
CA GLN A 455 -5.60 50.29 -11.34
C GLN A 455 -4.24 50.81 -11.76
N LYS A 456 -3.14 50.11 -11.42
CA LYS A 456 -1.78 50.46 -11.87
C LYS A 456 -1.69 50.40 -13.40
N ILE A 457 -2.22 49.34 -14.04
CA ILE A 457 -2.31 49.17 -15.49
C ILE A 457 -3.10 50.34 -16.12
N ASP A 458 -4.26 50.64 -15.58
CA ASP A 458 -5.15 51.67 -16.15
C ASP A 458 -4.54 53.06 -16.00
N ASN A 459 -3.86 53.37 -14.89
CA ASN A 459 -3.15 54.62 -14.69
C ASN A 459 -1.93 54.77 -15.62
N GLN A 460 -1.20 53.70 -15.90
CA GLN A 460 -0.07 53.75 -16.83
C GLN A 460 -0.47 53.90 -18.29
N LYS A 461 -1.61 53.33 -18.69
CA LYS A 461 -2.20 53.56 -20.02
C LYS A 461 -2.63 55.00 -20.27
N LEU A 462 -2.88 55.74 -19.20
CA LEU A 462 -3.24 57.14 -19.25
C LEU A 462 -2.00 58.09 -19.27
N SER A 463 -0.81 57.60 -18.89
CA SER A 463 0.44 58.34 -18.94
C SER A 463 1.18 58.02 -20.25
N GLU A 464 1.21 58.94 -21.21
CA GLU A 464 1.88 58.84 -22.52
C GLU A 464 3.43 58.84 -22.46
N THR A 465 4.04 58.50 -21.38
CA THR A 465 5.50 58.43 -21.27
C THR A 465 5.98 56.97 -21.50
N GLY A 466 6.43 56.73 -22.75
CA GLY A 466 7.03 55.47 -23.16
C GLY A 466 8.39 55.21 -22.53
N ASP A 467 8.45 54.57 -21.40
CA ASP A 467 9.67 53.99 -20.87
C ASP A 467 9.80 52.55 -21.39
N ALA A 468 10.90 52.31 -22.08
CA ALA A 468 11.13 51.04 -22.82
C ALA A 468 11.31 49.78 -21.95
N GLN A 469 11.15 49.87 -20.64
CA GLN A 469 11.21 48.79 -19.67
C GLN A 469 9.83 48.24 -19.27
N VAL A 470 8.75 48.86 -19.71
CA VAL A 470 7.39 48.48 -19.38
C VAL A 470 6.86 47.59 -20.49
N GLY A 471 6.45 46.38 -20.19
CA GLY A 471 5.82 45.46 -21.16
C GLY A 471 4.56 46.09 -21.79
N ASN A 472 4.07 45.54 -22.89
CA ASN A 472 2.90 46.03 -23.66
C ASN A 472 1.63 46.31 -22.82
N ASN A 473 1.61 45.88 -21.54
CA ASN A 473 0.48 45.95 -20.61
C ASN A 473 0.66 47.04 -19.53
N GLY A 474 1.77 47.77 -19.51
CA GLY A 474 2.05 48.77 -18.46
C GLY A 474 2.46 48.21 -17.09
N LEU A 475 2.87 46.93 -17.03
CA LEU A 475 3.35 46.25 -15.85
C LEU A 475 4.83 45.93 -15.96
N ASP A 476 5.54 46.05 -14.85
CA ASP A 476 6.88 45.45 -14.76
C ASP A 476 6.79 43.92 -14.68
N PRO A 477 7.90 43.18 -14.89
CA PRO A 477 7.88 41.71 -14.85
C PRO A 477 7.41 41.15 -13.53
N GLY A 478 7.66 41.77 -12.40
CA GLY A 478 7.20 41.36 -11.07
C GLY A 478 5.67 41.52 -10.92
N ASP A 479 5.10 42.59 -11.42
CA ASP A 479 3.65 42.80 -11.43
C ASP A 479 2.93 41.83 -12.35
N GLU A 480 3.49 41.54 -13.55
CA GLU A 480 2.93 40.53 -14.44
C GLU A 480 2.89 39.12 -13.80
N ASN A 481 3.98 38.74 -13.13
CA ASN A 481 4.04 37.48 -12.42
C ASN A 481 3.09 37.44 -11.21
N SER A 482 2.96 38.56 -10.48
CA SER A 482 1.98 38.71 -9.39
C SER A 482 0.55 38.59 -9.91
N LEU A 483 0.20 39.19 -11.04
CA LEU A 483 -1.14 39.06 -11.65
C LEU A 483 -1.43 37.62 -12.08
N ALA A 484 -0.47 36.95 -12.70
CA ALA A 484 -0.61 35.52 -13.07
C ALA A 484 -0.82 34.65 -11.83
N ARG A 485 -0.02 34.84 -10.77
CA ARG A 485 -0.15 34.11 -9.48
C ARG A 485 -1.54 34.34 -8.87
N ILE A 486 -1.99 35.61 -8.77
CA ILE A 486 -3.28 35.96 -8.18
C ILE A 486 -4.43 35.31 -8.93
N ASN A 487 -4.47 35.42 -10.26
CA ASN A 487 -5.53 34.81 -11.08
C ASN A 487 -5.55 33.30 -10.95
N LYS A 488 -4.38 32.65 -10.89
CA LYS A 488 -4.25 31.20 -10.68
C LYS A 488 -4.82 30.81 -9.31
N ASN A 489 -4.44 31.51 -8.25
CA ASN A 489 -4.92 31.19 -6.90
C ASN A 489 -6.42 31.45 -6.74
N ILE A 490 -6.98 32.53 -7.31
CA ILE A 490 -8.43 32.74 -7.37
C ILE A 490 -9.12 31.55 -8.06
N SER A 491 -8.60 31.10 -9.19
CA SER A 491 -9.15 29.96 -9.93
C SER A 491 -9.13 28.69 -9.06
N ARG A 492 -8.01 28.41 -8.38
CA ARG A 492 -7.86 27.24 -7.51
C ARG A 492 -8.86 27.24 -6.34
N HIS A 493 -8.95 28.36 -5.61
CA HIS A 493 -9.88 28.48 -4.48
C HIS A 493 -11.36 28.46 -4.91
N ASN A 494 -11.67 28.92 -6.12
CA ASN A 494 -13.02 28.76 -6.68
C ASN A 494 -13.37 27.29 -6.95
N ILE A 495 -12.41 26.44 -7.34
CA ILE A 495 -12.62 24.99 -7.43
C ILE A 495 -12.84 24.41 -6.03
N GLU A 496 -12.08 24.86 -5.04
CA GLU A 496 -12.23 24.37 -3.65
C GLU A 496 -13.59 24.68 -3.02
N ARG A 497 -14.32 25.70 -3.49
CA ARG A 497 -15.71 25.97 -3.07
C ARG A 497 -16.65 24.79 -3.32
N ASP A 498 -16.27 23.85 -4.16
CA ASP A 498 -17.06 22.64 -4.39
C ASP A 498 -16.98 21.65 -3.21
N LYS A 499 -16.08 21.82 -2.24
CA LYS A 499 -16.01 21.01 -1.00
C LYS A 499 -17.35 20.96 -0.25
N THR A 500 -18.10 22.05 -0.29
CA THR A 500 -19.37 22.22 0.44
C THR A 500 -20.60 22.10 -0.46
N LYS A 501 -20.43 21.67 -1.72
CA LYS A 501 -21.54 21.47 -2.65
C LYS A 501 -21.91 19.98 -2.77
N PRO A 502 -23.17 19.67 -3.06
CA PRO A 502 -23.66 18.30 -3.19
C PRO A 502 -23.18 17.64 -4.49
N ILE A 503 -21.88 17.41 -4.59
CA ILE A 503 -21.22 16.86 -5.78
C ILE A 503 -20.42 15.63 -5.36
N ALA A 504 -20.43 14.57 -6.16
CA ALA A 504 -19.54 13.42 -6.00
C ALA A 504 -18.45 13.43 -7.07
N LEU A 505 -17.25 13.11 -6.63
CA LEU A 505 -16.12 12.75 -7.48
C LEU A 505 -16.37 11.31 -7.95
N THR A 506 -16.74 11.12 -9.23
CA THR A 506 -17.27 9.85 -9.75
C THR A 506 -16.79 9.60 -11.18
N VAL A 507 -17.30 8.55 -11.79
CA VAL A 507 -17.10 8.20 -13.20
C VAL A 507 -18.45 7.97 -13.90
N TYR A 508 -18.43 7.89 -15.22
CA TYR A 508 -19.54 7.45 -16.04
C TYR A 508 -19.05 6.62 -17.22
N THR A 509 -19.94 5.86 -17.85
CA THR A 509 -19.62 5.08 -19.04
C THR A 509 -20.03 5.83 -20.30
N GLY A 510 -19.07 6.02 -21.25
CA GLY A 510 -19.30 6.77 -22.49
C GLY A 510 -18.06 6.87 -23.36
N LYS A 511 -18.18 7.57 -24.51
CA LYS A 511 -17.07 7.88 -25.39
C LYS A 511 -16.11 8.86 -24.74
N THR A 512 -14.83 8.75 -25.06
CA THR A 512 -13.78 9.67 -24.61
C THR A 512 -13.92 11.02 -25.29
N ILE A 513 -14.00 12.07 -24.47
CA ILE A 513 -14.08 13.46 -24.94
C ILE A 513 -12.76 14.14 -24.60
N GLU A 514 -12.04 14.55 -25.65
CA GLU A 514 -10.85 15.37 -25.47
C GLU A 514 -11.20 16.72 -24.85
N ARG A 515 -10.53 17.06 -23.77
CA ARG A 515 -10.77 18.30 -23.03
C ARG A 515 -9.54 19.20 -23.11
N LYS A 516 -9.77 20.46 -23.47
CA LYS A 516 -8.73 21.50 -23.55
C LYS A 516 -8.68 22.41 -22.33
N ALA A 517 -9.76 22.47 -21.54
CA ALA A 517 -9.86 23.33 -20.37
C ALA A 517 -9.81 22.53 -19.07
N VAL A 518 -8.93 22.94 -18.19
CA VAL A 518 -8.64 22.26 -16.90
C VAL A 518 -9.41 22.86 -15.74
N ASN A 519 -9.97 24.05 -15.89
CA ASN A 519 -10.56 24.81 -14.81
C ASN A 519 -12.09 24.66 -14.69
N SER A 520 -12.69 23.73 -15.43
CA SER A 520 -14.12 23.51 -15.40
C SER A 520 -14.47 22.12 -14.86
N ARG A 521 -15.57 22.07 -14.10
CA ARG A 521 -16.15 20.82 -13.60
C ARG A 521 -16.36 19.80 -14.73
N LEU A 522 -15.96 18.57 -14.50
CA LEU A 522 -16.10 17.47 -15.44
C LEU A 522 -17.55 16.95 -15.42
N ARG A 523 -18.41 17.49 -16.30
CA ARG A 523 -19.83 17.14 -16.34
C ARG A 523 -20.07 15.90 -17.19
N VAL A 524 -21.06 15.10 -16.80
CA VAL A 524 -21.58 14.00 -17.64
C VAL A 524 -22.34 14.61 -18.81
N PRO A 525 -22.01 14.27 -20.08
CA PRO A 525 -22.80 14.68 -21.22
C PRO A 525 -24.23 14.13 -21.14
N ALA A 526 -25.21 14.88 -21.66
CA ALA A 526 -26.61 14.42 -21.73
C ALA A 526 -26.74 13.10 -22.51
N LYS A 527 -25.88 12.91 -23.53
CA LYS A 527 -25.79 11.69 -24.33
C LYS A 527 -24.33 11.25 -24.40
N PRO A 528 -23.86 10.41 -23.47
CA PRO A 528 -22.45 10.01 -23.36
C PRO A 528 -21.89 9.27 -24.56
N TRP A 529 -22.75 8.72 -25.41
CA TRP A 529 -22.37 7.93 -26.59
C TRP A 529 -22.44 8.70 -27.93
N ASP A 530 -22.98 9.92 -27.96
CA ASP A 530 -23.14 10.67 -29.21
C ASP A 530 -21.86 11.45 -29.55
N LYS A 531 -21.18 12.06 -28.57
CA LYS A 531 -19.98 12.87 -28.75
C LYS A 531 -18.74 12.17 -28.23
N GLY A 532 -17.61 12.41 -28.89
CA GLY A 532 -16.30 11.84 -28.54
C GLY A 532 -15.91 10.67 -29.42
N THR A 533 -14.78 10.05 -29.11
CA THR A 533 -14.20 8.92 -29.84
C THR A 533 -14.22 7.65 -28.99
N MET A 534 -14.45 6.50 -29.64
CA MET A 534 -14.19 5.21 -29.00
C MET A 534 -12.68 4.97 -29.01
N GLU A 535 -12.13 4.64 -27.87
CA GLU A 535 -10.74 4.19 -27.80
C GLU A 535 -10.66 2.77 -28.38
N PRO A 536 -9.64 2.49 -29.21
CA PRO A 536 -9.45 1.14 -29.73
C PRO A 536 -9.03 0.20 -28.59
N ASP A 537 -9.73 -0.92 -28.45
CA ASP A 537 -9.34 -2.00 -27.56
C ASP A 537 -8.26 -2.84 -28.25
N THR A 538 -6.98 -2.43 -28.15
CA THR A 538 -5.83 -3.07 -28.81
C THR A 538 -4.65 -3.21 -27.86
N ILE A 539 -3.79 -4.17 -28.14
CA ILE A 539 -2.46 -4.24 -27.53
C ILE A 539 -1.65 -3.03 -28.04
N LEU A 540 -0.99 -2.32 -27.15
CA LEU A 540 -0.06 -1.25 -27.51
C LEU A 540 1.36 -1.84 -27.55
N LEU A 541 1.99 -1.81 -28.72
CA LEU A 541 3.32 -2.39 -28.92
C LEU A 541 4.35 -1.63 -28.07
N GLY A 542 5.09 -2.35 -27.26
CA GLY A 542 6.03 -1.76 -26.30
C GLY A 542 5.38 -0.83 -25.26
N GLY A 543 4.05 -0.85 -25.14
CA GLY A 543 3.30 0.04 -24.24
C GLY A 543 3.13 1.46 -24.75
N ASP A 544 3.49 1.74 -26.00
CA ASP A 544 3.37 3.08 -26.60
C ASP A 544 1.93 3.37 -27.02
N ALA A 545 1.38 4.49 -26.53
CA ALA A 545 0.00 4.91 -26.78
C ALA A 545 -0.33 5.12 -28.26
N TYR A 546 0.67 5.31 -29.13
CA TYR A 546 0.51 5.55 -30.58
C TYR A 546 0.73 4.30 -31.43
N SER A 547 1.25 3.21 -30.85
CA SER A 547 1.60 1.98 -31.56
C SER A 547 0.57 0.89 -31.32
N ALA A 548 -0.59 1.01 -32.01
CA ALA A 548 -1.67 0.04 -31.92
C ALA A 548 -1.28 -1.29 -32.61
N GLY A 549 -1.43 -2.40 -31.88
CA GLY A 549 -1.20 -3.77 -32.36
C GLY A 549 -2.51 -4.56 -32.53
N ALA A 550 -2.49 -5.84 -32.18
CA ALA A 550 -3.62 -6.74 -32.31
C ALA A 550 -4.83 -6.29 -31.46
N PRO A 551 -6.08 -6.45 -31.96
CA PRO A 551 -7.28 -6.12 -31.19
C PRO A 551 -7.46 -7.10 -30.03
N VAL A 552 -8.08 -6.62 -28.94
CA VAL A 552 -8.50 -7.41 -27.80
C VAL A 552 -9.97 -7.16 -27.46
N THR A 553 -10.58 -8.09 -26.77
CA THR A 553 -11.90 -7.93 -26.15
C THR A 553 -11.74 -7.71 -24.64
N PRO A 554 -12.65 -6.96 -23.99
CA PRO A 554 -12.64 -6.85 -22.53
C PRO A 554 -12.62 -8.21 -21.84
N GLY A 555 -11.87 -8.33 -20.76
CA GLY A 555 -11.70 -9.61 -20.06
C GLY A 555 -10.93 -9.47 -18.76
N ALA A 556 -10.58 -10.59 -18.17
CA ALA A 556 -9.83 -10.69 -16.93
C ALA A 556 -8.57 -11.58 -17.10
N LEU A 557 -7.92 -11.95 -15.99
CA LEU A 557 -6.72 -12.78 -15.99
C LEU A 557 -7.06 -14.23 -16.37
N SER A 558 -6.68 -14.66 -17.54
CA SER A 558 -6.98 -16.00 -18.07
C SER A 558 -6.33 -17.12 -17.25
N ALA A 559 -5.15 -16.90 -16.67
CA ALA A 559 -4.51 -17.87 -15.79
C ALA A 559 -5.32 -18.14 -14.53
N ALA A 560 -5.91 -17.11 -13.92
CA ALA A 560 -6.77 -17.26 -12.75
C ALA A 560 -8.05 -18.04 -13.08
N GLU A 561 -8.66 -17.80 -14.26
CA GLU A 561 -9.84 -18.52 -14.72
C GLU A 561 -9.54 -20.02 -14.91
N ILE A 562 -8.42 -20.35 -15.54
CA ILE A 562 -8.08 -21.72 -15.91
C ILE A 562 -7.55 -22.51 -14.70
N LEU A 563 -6.58 -21.97 -13.99
CA LEU A 563 -5.98 -22.65 -12.84
C LEU A 563 -6.91 -22.68 -11.63
N GLY A 564 -7.69 -21.62 -11.43
CA GLY A 564 -8.72 -21.52 -10.39
C GLY A 564 -9.98 -22.34 -10.66
N ASN A 565 -10.09 -22.92 -11.87
CA ASN A 565 -11.30 -23.62 -12.32
C ASN A 565 -12.59 -22.78 -12.19
N MET A 566 -12.44 -21.48 -12.51
CA MET A 566 -13.55 -20.53 -12.42
C MET A 566 -14.57 -20.73 -13.55
N LYS A 567 -15.80 -20.37 -13.28
CA LYS A 567 -16.82 -20.27 -14.34
C LYS A 567 -16.48 -19.13 -15.30
N PRO A 568 -16.48 -19.36 -16.63
CA PRO A 568 -16.21 -18.32 -17.59
C PRO A 568 -17.16 -17.13 -17.44
N THR A 569 -16.61 -15.91 -17.39
CA THR A 569 -17.37 -14.67 -17.32
C THR A 569 -17.47 -14.03 -18.70
N SER A 570 -18.69 -13.67 -19.12
CA SER A 570 -18.89 -12.93 -20.34
C SER A 570 -18.75 -11.44 -20.11
N PHE A 571 -17.87 -10.82 -20.89
CA PHE A 571 -17.67 -9.37 -20.89
C PHE A 571 -18.39 -8.73 -22.09
N PRO A 572 -19.16 -7.65 -21.90
CA PRO A 572 -19.83 -6.97 -23.01
C PRO A 572 -18.83 -6.31 -23.97
N ASP A 573 -19.03 -6.51 -25.27
CA ASP A 573 -18.13 -5.97 -26.29
C ASP A 573 -18.26 -4.45 -26.47
N LYS A 574 -19.45 -3.88 -26.26
CA LYS A 574 -19.78 -2.51 -26.63
C LYS A 574 -20.23 -1.66 -25.46
N GLN A 575 -21.43 -1.15 -25.44
CA GLN A 575 -21.85 -0.13 -24.48
C GLN A 575 -22.26 -0.71 -23.13
N GLY A 576 -21.70 -0.16 -22.05
CA GLY A 576 -22.15 -0.36 -20.67
C GLY A 576 -21.67 -1.65 -19.98
N THR A 577 -21.76 -1.66 -18.67
CA THR A 577 -21.57 -2.82 -17.76
C THR A 577 -20.26 -3.61 -17.83
N ARG A 578 -19.22 -3.12 -18.54
CA ARG A 578 -17.90 -3.78 -18.58
C ARG A 578 -17.29 -3.85 -17.18
N ARG A 579 -17.34 -2.75 -16.42
CA ARG A 579 -16.82 -2.70 -15.05
C ARG A 579 -17.63 -3.58 -14.10
N LEU A 580 -18.95 -3.66 -14.27
CA LEU A 580 -19.80 -4.56 -13.49
C LEU A 580 -19.45 -6.03 -13.75
N ALA A 581 -19.17 -6.41 -15.00
CA ALA A 581 -18.71 -7.76 -15.33
C ALA A 581 -17.38 -8.08 -14.65
N LEU A 582 -16.40 -7.16 -14.68
CA LEU A 582 -15.13 -7.31 -13.97
C LEU A 582 -15.34 -7.40 -12.45
N ALA A 583 -16.16 -6.54 -11.88
CA ALA A 583 -16.44 -6.53 -10.45
C ALA A 583 -17.09 -7.85 -9.98
N ASN A 584 -18.00 -8.41 -10.78
CA ASN A 584 -18.60 -9.71 -10.52
C ASN A 584 -17.59 -10.86 -10.65
N TRP A 585 -16.67 -10.78 -11.63
CA TRP A 585 -15.58 -11.75 -11.77
C TRP A 585 -14.61 -11.70 -10.57
N ILE A 586 -14.22 -10.49 -10.14
CA ILE A 586 -13.37 -10.31 -8.95
C ILE A 586 -14.03 -10.90 -7.71
N THR A 587 -15.33 -10.68 -7.52
CA THR A 587 -16.08 -11.10 -6.32
C THR A 587 -16.74 -12.46 -6.43
N ALA A 588 -16.46 -13.21 -7.50
CA ALA A 588 -16.95 -14.57 -7.66
C ALA A 588 -16.41 -15.49 -6.54
N PRO A 589 -17.25 -16.31 -5.91
CA PRO A 589 -16.79 -17.19 -4.81
C PRO A 589 -15.72 -18.19 -5.21
N ASP A 590 -15.66 -18.53 -6.50
CA ASP A 590 -14.64 -19.42 -7.10
C ASP A 590 -13.39 -18.68 -7.57
N ASN A 591 -13.30 -17.34 -7.39
CA ASN A 591 -12.09 -16.60 -7.66
C ASN A 591 -11.03 -16.91 -6.58
N PRO A 592 -9.89 -17.51 -6.93
CA PRO A 592 -8.91 -17.95 -5.93
C PRO A 592 -8.15 -16.80 -5.27
N LEU A 593 -8.17 -15.59 -5.86
CA LEU A 593 -7.31 -14.48 -5.47
C LEU A 593 -7.97 -13.56 -4.43
N THR A 594 -9.18 -13.08 -4.69
CA THR A 594 -9.79 -11.95 -3.99
C THR A 594 -9.95 -12.16 -2.49
N ALA A 595 -10.48 -13.32 -2.08
CA ALA A 595 -10.65 -13.62 -0.65
C ALA A 595 -9.29 -13.76 0.05
N ARG A 596 -8.32 -14.45 -0.58
CA ARG A 596 -6.95 -14.56 -0.05
C ARG A 596 -6.30 -13.19 0.16
N VAL A 597 -6.45 -12.28 -0.80
CA VAL A 597 -5.90 -10.92 -0.71
C VAL A 597 -6.47 -10.17 0.49
N MET A 598 -7.80 -10.15 0.65
CA MET A 598 -8.43 -9.41 1.75
C MET A 598 -8.14 -10.03 3.12
N VAL A 599 -8.24 -11.33 3.22
CA VAL A 599 -7.89 -12.06 4.46
C VAL A 599 -6.44 -11.84 4.85
N ASN A 600 -5.53 -11.90 3.89
CA ASN A 600 -4.10 -11.66 4.12
C ASN A 600 -3.82 -10.21 4.60
N ARG A 601 -4.57 -9.21 4.07
CA ARG A 601 -4.47 -7.82 4.56
C ARG A 601 -5.01 -7.67 5.97
N VAL A 602 -6.21 -8.19 6.26
CA VAL A 602 -6.77 -8.12 7.61
C VAL A 602 -5.85 -8.80 8.62
N TRP A 603 -5.28 -9.95 8.25
CA TRP A 603 -4.26 -10.62 9.04
C TRP A 603 -3.05 -9.71 9.30
N SER A 604 -2.51 -9.07 8.25
CA SER A 604 -1.34 -8.20 8.38
C SER A 604 -1.60 -6.96 9.24
N TRP A 605 -2.84 -6.46 9.27
CA TRP A 605 -3.22 -5.31 10.10
C TRP A 605 -3.17 -5.62 11.59
N HIS A 606 -3.39 -6.89 11.98
CA HIS A 606 -3.34 -7.33 13.38
C HIS A 606 -1.99 -7.93 13.78
N PHE A 607 -1.38 -8.71 12.91
CA PHE A 607 -0.14 -9.43 13.20
C PHE A 607 1.12 -8.77 12.61
N GLY A 608 0.98 -7.58 12.03
CA GLY A 608 2.09 -6.79 11.49
C GLY A 608 2.64 -7.27 10.16
N LYS A 609 2.58 -8.58 9.86
CA LYS A 609 2.99 -9.18 8.58
C LYS A 609 1.91 -10.13 8.08
N GLY A 610 1.65 -10.12 6.77
CA GLY A 610 0.71 -11.05 6.14
C GLY A 610 1.15 -12.51 6.25
N LEU A 611 0.22 -13.44 6.17
CA LEU A 611 0.53 -14.86 5.97
C LEU A 611 1.37 -15.06 4.71
N ALA A 612 1.01 -14.39 3.61
CA ALA A 612 1.88 -14.10 2.47
C ALA A 612 2.43 -12.68 2.66
N GLY A 613 3.75 -12.53 2.70
CA GLY A 613 4.39 -11.29 3.18
C GLY A 613 4.14 -10.04 2.34
N ASN A 614 3.75 -10.20 1.07
CA ASN A 614 3.47 -9.12 0.13
C ASN A 614 1.98 -9.10 -0.28
N PRO A 615 1.07 -8.40 0.44
CA PRO A 615 -0.37 -8.43 0.14
C PRO A 615 -0.77 -7.96 -1.26
N ASN A 616 0.02 -7.10 -1.91
CA ASN A 616 -0.21 -6.67 -3.30
C ASN A 616 0.51 -7.56 -4.33
N ASN A 617 1.24 -8.59 -3.88
CA ASN A 617 1.97 -9.50 -4.77
C ASN A 617 1.90 -10.94 -4.25
N LEU A 618 0.88 -11.66 -4.66
CA LEU A 618 0.72 -13.11 -4.43
C LEU A 618 1.33 -13.95 -5.57
N GLY A 619 1.97 -13.30 -6.55
CA GLY A 619 2.64 -13.96 -7.66
C GLY A 619 3.94 -14.66 -7.26
N SER A 620 4.62 -15.23 -8.25
CA SER A 620 5.84 -16.05 -8.07
C SER A 620 7.02 -15.31 -7.45
N THR A 621 7.04 -13.96 -7.51
CA THR A 621 8.05 -13.10 -6.87
C THR A 621 7.67 -12.65 -5.46
N GLY A 622 6.45 -12.90 -5.02
CA GLY A 622 5.99 -12.62 -3.66
C GLY A 622 6.46 -13.68 -2.66
N GLU A 623 6.39 -13.35 -1.38
CA GLU A 623 6.67 -14.33 -0.33
C GLU A 623 5.59 -15.41 -0.29
N THR A 624 6.00 -16.67 -0.28
CA THR A 624 5.07 -17.79 -0.09
C THR A 624 4.43 -17.76 1.31
N PRO A 625 3.18 -18.19 1.43
CA PRO A 625 2.49 -18.17 2.72
C PRO A 625 3.23 -18.99 3.79
N SER A 626 3.35 -18.44 5.00
CA SER A 626 3.89 -19.17 6.16
C SER A 626 2.98 -20.31 6.59
N HIS A 627 1.66 -20.12 6.44
CA HIS A 627 0.60 -21.07 6.79
C HIS A 627 -0.42 -21.15 5.64
N PRO A 628 -0.08 -21.83 4.53
CA PRO A 628 -0.94 -21.84 3.33
C PRO A 628 -2.34 -22.43 3.61
N GLU A 629 -2.44 -23.49 4.39
CA GLU A 629 -3.74 -24.08 4.73
C GLU A 629 -4.60 -23.17 5.61
N LEU A 630 -3.99 -22.37 6.50
CA LEU A 630 -4.69 -21.35 7.28
C LEU A 630 -5.22 -20.25 6.38
N LEU A 631 -4.41 -19.76 5.43
CA LEU A 631 -4.84 -18.72 4.49
C LEU A 631 -6.04 -19.20 3.67
N ASP A 632 -6.00 -20.43 3.17
CA ASP A 632 -7.10 -21.02 2.40
C ASP A 632 -8.35 -21.26 3.24
N PHE A 633 -8.17 -21.74 4.47
CA PHE A 633 -9.27 -21.89 5.42
C PHE A 633 -9.94 -20.55 5.70
N LEU A 634 -9.17 -19.52 6.04
CA LEU A 634 -9.71 -18.19 6.36
C LEU A 634 -10.37 -17.54 5.13
N ALA A 635 -9.81 -17.72 3.92
CA ALA A 635 -10.42 -17.23 2.69
C ALA A 635 -11.78 -17.89 2.43
N ASN A 636 -11.87 -19.21 2.58
CA ASN A 636 -13.13 -19.93 2.45
C ASN A 636 -14.12 -19.55 3.56
N TRP A 637 -13.64 -19.44 4.79
CA TRP A 637 -14.45 -19.02 5.94
C TRP A 637 -15.06 -17.62 5.69
N PHE A 638 -14.25 -16.68 5.22
CA PHE A 638 -14.66 -15.32 4.91
C PHE A 638 -15.76 -15.27 3.83
N ILE A 639 -15.60 -16.06 2.75
CA ILE A 639 -16.63 -16.19 1.71
C ILE A 639 -17.96 -16.70 2.31
N ASN A 640 -17.90 -17.74 3.15
CA ASN A 640 -19.07 -18.39 3.73
C ASN A 640 -19.71 -17.62 4.88
N HIS A 641 -19.07 -16.55 5.38
CA HIS A 641 -19.58 -15.65 6.41
C HIS A 641 -19.88 -14.26 5.82
N ASP A 642 -20.54 -14.24 4.65
CA ASP A 642 -21.01 -13.04 3.97
C ASP A 642 -19.94 -12.00 3.69
N TRP A 643 -18.68 -12.40 3.58
CA TRP A 643 -17.55 -11.48 3.37
C TRP A 643 -17.47 -10.39 4.47
N SER A 644 -17.85 -10.71 5.69
CA SER A 644 -17.88 -9.83 6.85
C SER A 644 -16.48 -9.62 7.42
N VAL A 645 -16.02 -8.37 7.38
CA VAL A 645 -14.72 -8.01 7.97
C VAL A 645 -14.78 -8.01 9.49
N LYS A 646 -15.93 -7.64 10.09
CA LYS A 646 -16.08 -7.69 11.57
C LYS A 646 -16.05 -9.12 12.09
N GLN A 647 -16.74 -10.05 11.43
CA GLN A 647 -16.69 -11.46 11.83
C GLN A 647 -15.27 -12.04 11.67
N LEU A 648 -14.55 -11.68 10.60
CA LEU A 648 -13.16 -12.08 10.43
C LEU A 648 -12.28 -11.52 11.56
N ASN A 649 -12.42 -10.25 11.93
CA ASN A 649 -11.71 -9.66 13.06
C ASN A 649 -12.05 -10.38 14.36
N GLN A 650 -13.32 -10.68 14.62
CA GLN A 650 -13.73 -11.45 15.79
C GLN A 650 -12.99 -12.80 15.85
N LEU A 651 -12.98 -13.53 14.75
CA LEU A 651 -12.27 -14.82 14.65
C LEU A 651 -10.77 -14.69 14.93
N LEU A 652 -10.11 -13.68 14.36
CA LEU A 652 -8.66 -13.51 14.54
C LEU A 652 -8.29 -13.10 15.97
N LEU A 653 -9.00 -12.11 16.52
CA LEU A 653 -8.65 -11.47 17.79
C LEU A 653 -9.02 -12.30 19.03
N THR A 654 -9.96 -13.25 18.89
CA THR A 654 -10.29 -14.20 19.98
C THR A 654 -9.32 -15.38 20.04
N SER A 655 -8.43 -15.56 19.07
CA SER A 655 -7.44 -16.64 19.07
C SER A 655 -6.40 -16.49 20.19
N LYS A 656 -5.90 -17.60 20.69
CA LYS A 656 -4.75 -17.62 21.62
C LYS A 656 -3.49 -17.09 20.94
N ALA A 657 -3.34 -17.27 19.63
CA ALA A 657 -2.24 -16.74 18.85
C ALA A 657 -2.15 -15.21 18.95
N TYR A 658 -3.29 -14.49 18.90
CA TYR A 658 -3.34 -13.04 19.09
C TYR A 658 -3.08 -12.62 20.54
N ARG A 659 -3.50 -13.43 21.51
CA ARG A 659 -3.35 -13.15 22.94
C ARG A 659 -1.98 -13.49 23.52
N ARG A 660 -1.02 -13.97 22.72
CA ARG A 660 0.36 -14.26 23.18
C ARG A 660 1.07 -13.00 23.62
N SER A 661 1.96 -13.15 24.61
CA SER A 661 2.92 -12.12 24.98
C SER A 661 3.93 -11.88 23.84
N THR A 662 4.48 -10.68 23.79
CA THR A 662 5.62 -10.34 22.93
C THR A 662 6.93 -10.98 23.42
N ARG A 663 6.94 -11.54 24.64
CA ARG A 663 8.12 -12.12 25.28
C ARG A 663 7.99 -13.63 25.40
N HIS A 664 8.90 -14.35 24.78
CA HIS A 664 8.99 -15.79 24.89
C HIS A 664 9.76 -16.22 26.13
N SER A 665 9.39 -17.36 26.74
CA SER A 665 10.08 -17.94 27.91
C SER A 665 11.51 -18.39 27.59
N ASP A 666 11.80 -18.76 26.35
CA ASP A 666 13.14 -19.09 25.83
C ASP A 666 13.47 -18.26 24.56
N PRO A 667 14.00 -17.03 24.72
CA PRO A 667 14.33 -16.17 23.60
C PRO A 667 15.42 -16.74 22.68
N LYS A 668 16.36 -17.53 23.22
CA LYS A 668 17.44 -18.14 22.41
C LYS A 668 16.91 -19.19 21.46
N LEU A 669 15.98 -20.03 21.93
CA LEU A 669 15.36 -21.06 21.10
C LEU A 669 14.49 -20.40 20.00
N THR A 670 13.84 -19.28 20.31
CA THR A 670 13.05 -18.52 19.33
C THR A 670 13.95 -17.92 18.25
N GLU A 671 15.08 -17.30 18.66
CA GLU A 671 16.07 -16.75 17.72
C GLU A 671 16.69 -17.83 16.82
N GLU A 672 16.89 -19.05 17.34
CA GLU A 672 17.42 -20.18 16.54
C GLU A 672 16.40 -20.71 15.54
N LYS A 673 15.12 -20.87 15.93
CA LYS A 673 14.12 -21.61 15.12
C LYS A 673 13.18 -20.73 14.31
N ASP A 674 12.88 -19.54 14.77
CA ASP A 674 11.98 -18.59 14.12
C ASP A 674 12.42 -17.14 14.36
N PRO A 675 13.61 -16.73 13.89
CA PRO A 675 14.18 -15.41 14.16
C PRO A 675 13.34 -14.24 13.66
N GLN A 676 12.48 -14.48 12.69
CA GLN A 676 11.56 -13.49 12.13
C GLN A 676 10.14 -13.59 12.70
N ASN A 677 9.94 -14.43 13.70
CA ASN A 677 8.61 -14.74 14.26
C ASN A 677 7.56 -15.07 13.18
N ARG A 678 7.99 -15.76 12.12
CA ARG A 678 7.16 -16.09 10.97
C ARG A 678 6.04 -17.07 11.33
N PHE A 679 6.25 -17.87 12.38
CA PHE A 679 5.31 -18.88 12.85
C PHE A 679 4.54 -18.45 14.10
N LEU A 680 4.66 -17.18 14.48
CA LEU A 680 3.90 -16.56 15.57
C LEU A 680 4.07 -17.28 16.92
N SER A 681 5.29 -17.66 17.26
CA SER A 681 5.58 -18.17 18.62
C SER A 681 5.33 -17.11 19.70
N THR A 682 5.47 -15.82 19.34
CA THR A 682 5.13 -14.64 20.16
C THR A 682 4.17 -13.74 19.39
N PHE A 683 3.53 -12.80 20.04
CA PHE A 683 2.91 -11.68 19.35
C PHE A 683 4.00 -10.70 18.88
N PRO A 684 3.94 -10.19 17.65
CA PRO A 684 4.93 -9.23 17.15
C PRO A 684 4.67 -7.83 17.73
N PRO A 685 5.61 -7.23 18.48
CA PRO A 685 5.44 -5.85 18.93
C PRO A 685 5.48 -4.88 17.75
N ARG A 686 4.70 -3.81 17.80
CA ARG A 686 4.70 -2.78 16.78
C ARG A 686 4.79 -1.37 17.33
N ARG A 687 5.44 -0.47 16.62
CA ARG A 687 5.39 0.96 16.92
C ARG A 687 4.05 1.54 16.48
N LEU A 688 3.57 2.59 17.15
CA LEU A 688 2.44 3.39 16.70
C LEU A 688 2.72 3.96 15.31
N THR A 689 1.71 4.03 14.47
CA THR A 689 1.77 4.76 13.20
C THR A 689 1.79 6.27 13.45
N ALA A 690 2.19 7.06 12.44
CA ALA A 690 2.21 8.53 12.56
C ALA A 690 0.86 9.08 13.04
N GLU A 691 -0.23 8.57 12.47
CA GLU A 691 -1.58 8.99 12.83
C GLU A 691 -1.97 8.54 14.24
N GLU A 692 -1.61 7.32 14.64
CA GLU A 692 -1.84 6.84 16.01
C GLU A 692 -1.08 7.67 17.03
N PHE A 693 0.15 8.11 16.73
CA PHE A 693 0.90 9.01 17.61
C PHE A 693 0.17 10.33 17.82
N ARG A 694 -0.15 11.05 16.74
CA ARG A 694 -0.82 12.34 16.83
C ARG A 694 -2.20 12.22 17.49
N ASP A 695 -3.00 11.26 17.06
CA ASP A 695 -4.34 11.02 17.60
C ASP A 695 -4.29 10.63 19.08
N SER A 696 -3.28 9.83 19.50
CA SER A 696 -3.09 9.46 20.93
C SER A 696 -2.72 10.65 21.78
N MET A 697 -1.80 11.51 21.33
CA MET A 697 -1.41 12.71 22.06
C MET A 697 -2.61 13.65 22.26
N LEU A 698 -3.41 13.87 21.22
CA LEU A 698 -4.65 14.65 21.31
C LEU A 698 -5.68 14.00 22.26
N ALA A 699 -5.78 12.68 22.23
CA ALA A 699 -6.74 11.94 23.06
C ALA A 699 -6.34 11.99 24.54
N VAL A 700 -5.06 11.78 24.86
CA VAL A 700 -4.61 11.79 26.26
C VAL A 700 -4.58 13.21 26.85
N SER A 701 -4.29 14.24 26.04
CA SER A 701 -4.38 15.64 26.48
C SER A 701 -5.82 16.14 26.65
N GLY A 702 -6.80 15.40 26.09
CA GLY A 702 -8.21 15.77 26.16
C GLY A 702 -8.65 16.77 25.09
N GLU A 703 -7.83 17.00 24.06
CA GLU A 703 -8.08 17.97 22.99
C GLU A 703 -8.64 17.35 21.71
N LEU A 704 -8.71 16.00 21.65
CA LEU A 704 -9.20 15.31 20.46
C LEU A 704 -10.66 15.63 20.18
N ASN A 705 -10.94 16.23 19.03
CA ASN A 705 -12.29 16.35 18.50
C ASN A 705 -12.69 15.04 17.81
N SER A 706 -13.62 14.31 18.41
CA SER A 706 -14.12 13.01 17.95
C SER A 706 -15.21 13.10 16.87
N SER A 707 -15.43 14.27 16.24
CA SER A 707 -16.41 14.44 15.18
C SER A 707 -16.07 13.59 13.97
N VAL A 708 -16.99 12.74 13.54
CA VAL A 708 -16.82 11.79 12.42
C VAL A 708 -17.25 12.43 11.11
N GLY A 709 -16.44 12.20 10.05
CA GLY A 709 -16.78 12.59 8.68
C GLY A 709 -16.72 14.09 8.38
N GLY A 710 -17.15 14.47 7.17
CA GLY A 710 -17.23 15.85 6.71
C GLY A 710 -15.97 16.38 6.02
N VAL A 711 -15.95 17.67 5.69
CA VAL A 711 -14.82 18.29 5.01
C VAL A 711 -13.50 18.09 5.75
N PRO A 712 -12.37 17.97 5.05
CA PRO A 712 -11.07 17.87 5.67
C PRO A 712 -10.76 19.03 6.59
N CYS A 713 -10.07 18.78 7.69
CA CYS A 713 -9.48 19.81 8.55
C CYS A 713 -8.02 20.07 8.13
N ARG A 714 -7.53 21.23 8.53
CA ARG A 714 -6.13 21.63 8.32
C ARG A 714 -5.43 21.77 9.66
N PRO A 715 -4.74 20.70 10.13
CA PRO A 715 -3.90 20.77 11.32
C PRO A 715 -2.78 21.82 11.19
N ASP A 716 -2.20 22.21 12.30
CA ASP A 716 -0.92 22.90 12.28
C ASP A 716 0.16 21.99 11.72
N ILE A 717 1.04 22.52 10.91
CA ILE A 717 2.27 21.91 10.45
C ILE A 717 3.43 22.89 10.69
N ASN A 718 4.66 22.39 10.60
CA ASN A 718 5.81 23.25 10.74
C ASN A 718 5.70 24.48 9.83
N LEU A 719 5.83 25.69 10.42
CA LEU A 719 5.60 26.97 9.74
C LEU A 719 6.52 27.17 8.53
N GLU A 720 7.79 26.74 8.63
CA GLU A 720 8.73 26.87 7.51
C GLU A 720 8.29 26.03 6.31
N VAL A 721 7.75 24.84 6.55
CA VAL A 721 7.19 23.98 5.51
C VAL A 721 5.89 24.57 4.95
N ALA A 722 5.01 25.09 5.80
CA ALA A 722 3.79 25.76 5.38
C ALA A 722 4.05 26.94 4.45
N MET A 723 5.16 27.66 4.70
CA MET A 723 5.58 28.85 3.97
C MET A 723 6.38 28.58 2.70
N GLN A 724 6.82 27.32 2.46
CA GLN A 724 7.62 27.01 1.28
C GLN A 724 6.85 27.35 -0.02
N PRO A 725 7.51 28.01 -0.99
CA PRO A 725 6.89 28.34 -2.26
C PRO A 725 6.72 27.07 -3.10
N ARG A 726 5.49 26.55 -3.19
CA ARG A 726 5.15 25.49 -4.12
C ARG A 726 4.95 26.08 -5.51
N GLN A 727 5.87 25.79 -6.42
CA GLN A 727 5.73 26.20 -7.81
C GLN A 727 4.67 25.34 -8.49
N ILE A 728 3.70 26.01 -9.08
CA ILE A 728 2.69 25.42 -9.94
C ILE A 728 2.74 26.16 -11.27
N MET A 729 2.43 25.47 -12.37
CA MET A 729 2.55 26.05 -13.71
C MET A 729 1.88 27.43 -13.78
N GLY A 730 2.68 28.44 -14.10
CA GLY A 730 2.25 29.84 -14.22
C GLY A 730 2.09 30.60 -12.90
N GLY A 731 2.74 30.13 -11.81
CA GLY A 731 2.79 30.91 -10.58
C GLY A 731 3.05 30.09 -9.33
N THR A 732 3.09 30.77 -8.18
CA THR A 732 3.27 30.15 -6.86
C THR A 732 1.91 29.89 -6.21
N ALA A 733 1.70 28.69 -5.66
CA ALA A 733 0.51 28.38 -4.87
C ALA A 733 0.45 29.24 -3.59
N SER A 734 -0.77 29.46 -3.08
CA SER A 734 -0.96 30.04 -1.74
C SER A 734 -0.27 29.17 -0.68
N VAL A 735 0.14 29.78 0.41
CA VAL A 735 0.67 29.07 1.58
C VAL A 735 -0.39 28.18 2.19
N TYR A 736 0.07 27.15 2.89
CA TYR A 736 -0.80 26.35 3.74
C TYR A 736 -1.16 27.16 4.99
N GLU A 737 -2.43 27.18 5.34
CA GLU A 737 -2.94 27.80 6.55
C GLU A 737 -3.70 26.76 7.38
N PRO A 738 -3.42 26.65 8.68
CA PRO A 738 -4.20 25.78 9.56
C PRO A 738 -5.63 26.32 9.74
N ASP A 739 -6.52 25.47 10.20
CA ASP A 739 -7.85 25.94 10.63
C ASP A 739 -7.72 26.81 11.88
N PRO A 740 -8.46 27.95 11.98
CA PRO A 740 -8.18 28.96 13.00
C PRO A 740 -8.48 28.52 14.43
N LEU A 741 -9.39 27.56 14.65
CA LEU A 741 -9.80 27.14 15.99
C LEU A 741 -9.27 25.75 16.34
N PRO A 742 -8.81 25.49 17.59
CA PRO A 742 -8.30 24.19 18.03
C PRO A 742 -9.28 23.04 17.77
N GLU A 743 -10.56 23.25 18.06
CA GLU A 743 -11.58 22.23 17.81
C GLU A 743 -11.77 21.88 16.32
N GLN A 744 -11.34 22.71 15.39
CA GLN A 744 -11.36 22.44 13.96
C GLN A 744 -10.15 21.62 13.55
N ARG A 745 -8.94 21.99 13.99
CA ARG A 745 -7.68 21.38 13.60
C ARG A 745 -7.30 20.14 14.41
N ASN A 746 -7.83 19.97 15.64
CA ASN A 746 -7.55 18.85 16.52
C ASN A 746 -8.48 17.63 16.29
N ARG A 747 -8.95 17.45 15.07
CA ARG A 747 -9.67 16.24 14.65
C ARG A 747 -8.71 15.06 14.41
N ARG A 748 -9.24 13.85 14.34
CA ARG A 748 -8.43 12.68 13.99
C ARG A 748 -7.71 12.87 12.66
N THR A 749 -6.49 12.37 12.59
CA THR A 749 -5.59 12.56 11.43
C THR A 749 -6.16 12.02 10.11
N ILE A 750 -7.07 11.04 10.15
CA ILE A 750 -7.77 10.56 8.95
C ILE A 750 -8.58 11.67 8.26
N TYR A 751 -8.95 12.72 8.99
CA TYR A 751 -9.68 13.89 8.48
C TYR A 751 -8.77 15.05 8.07
N ALA A 752 -7.46 14.95 8.30
CA ALA A 752 -6.51 15.95 7.83
C ALA A 752 -6.47 16.01 6.30
N GLU A 753 -6.41 17.22 5.73
CA GLU A 753 -6.31 17.40 4.28
C GLU A 753 -5.02 16.80 3.75
N LYS A 754 -5.12 15.79 2.86
CA LYS A 754 -3.97 15.14 2.24
C LYS A 754 -3.61 15.80 0.91
N ILE A 755 -2.57 16.63 0.92
CA ILE A 755 -2.04 17.33 -0.26
C ILE A 755 -0.83 16.56 -0.79
N ARG A 756 -0.86 16.10 -2.06
CA ARG A 756 0.25 15.30 -2.64
C ARG A 756 1.57 16.06 -2.69
N GLY A 757 1.49 17.35 -3.05
CA GLY A 757 2.66 18.22 -3.16
C GLY A 757 3.10 18.88 -1.85
N LEU A 758 2.46 18.59 -0.72
CA LEU A 758 2.82 19.14 0.59
C LEU A 758 2.54 18.12 1.68
N ARG A 759 3.58 17.52 2.22
CA ARG A 759 3.47 16.51 3.28
C ARG A 759 3.79 17.15 4.64
N ASP A 760 3.04 16.74 5.64
CA ASP A 760 3.35 17.07 7.03
C ASP A 760 4.66 16.39 7.44
N PRO A 761 5.69 17.14 7.90
CA PRO A 761 6.99 16.59 8.28
C PRO A 761 6.92 15.57 9.41
N PHE A 762 6.04 15.76 10.39
CA PHE A 762 5.84 14.79 11.46
C PHE A 762 5.31 13.48 10.92
N MET A 763 4.27 13.53 10.08
CA MET A 763 3.69 12.34 9.46
C MET A 763 4.71 11.60 8.59
N GLU A 764 5.51 12.33 7.82
CA GLU A 764 6.55 11.74 6.95
C GLU A 764 7.67 11.08 7.77
N LEU A 765 8.14 11.75 8.83
CA LEU A 765 9.18 11.24 9.72
C LEU A 765 8.77 9.93 10.41
N PHE A 766 7.48 9.76 10.71
CA PHE A 766 6.93 8.53 11.28
C PHE A 766 6.35 7.57 10.24
N ASN A 767 6.84 7.65 8.99
CA ASN A 767 6.55 6.72 7.89
C ASN A 767 5.10 6.68 7.41
N GLN A 768 4.37 7.81 7.46
CA GLN A 768 3.11 7.88 6.72
C GLN A 768 3.38 7.67 5.23
N PRO A 769 2.67 6.73 4.56
CA PRO A 769 2.91 6.47 3.15
C PRO A 769 2.54 7.66 2.27
N GLY A 770 3.29 7.85 1.19
CA GLY A 770 2.93 8.81 0.14
C GLY A 770 1.69 8.32 -0.63
N PRO A 771 0.79 9.23 -1.03
CA PRO A 771 -0.47 8.82 -1.67
C PRO A 771 -0.35 8.55 -3.18
N ASP A 772 0.85 8.50 -3.76
CA ASP A 772 1.04 8.30 -5.21
C ASP A 772 1.00 6.82 -5.61
N LYS A 773 1.39 5.93 -4.70
CA LYS A 773 1.40 4.47 -4.93
C LYS A 773 0.56 3.77 -3.87
N SER A 774 0.02 2.61 -4.22
CA SER A 774 -0.66 1.73 -3.27
C SER A 774 0.33 1.28 -2.19
N CYS A 775 -0.02 1.50 -0.92
CA CYS A 775 0.76 1.02 0.21
C CYS A 775 0.09 -0.21 0.81
N GLU A 776 0.69 -1.35 0.60
CA GLU A 776 0.20 -2.63 1.11
C GLU A 776 0.61 -2.90 2.55
N VAL A 777 1.85 -2.53 2.88
CA VAL A 777 2.45 -2.65 4.20
C VAL A 777 3.27 -1.40 4.47
N ARG A 778 2.99 -0.74 5.58
CA ARG A 778 3.76 0.44 6.00
C ARG A 778 5.14 0.03 6.47
N GLN A 779 6.16 0.70 5.97
CA GLN A 779 7.52 0.53 6.48
C GLN A 779 7.63 1.18 7.86
N THR A 780 8.44 0.60 8.73
CA THR A 780 8.80 1.18 10.00
C THR A 780 10.31 1.41 10.03
N SER A 781 10.70 2.59 10.47
CA SER A 781 12.10 2.95 10.69
C SER A 781 12.28 3.49 12.09
N THR A 782 13.44 3.24 12.71
CA THR A 782 13.82 3.87 13.97
C THR A 782 15.08 4.68 13.72
N VAL A 783 14.92 6.00 13.70
CA VAL A 783 16.01 6.94 13.38
C VAL A 783 16.06 8.05 14.44
N ALA A 784 17.25 8.58 14.69
CA ALA A 784 17.48 9.61 15.70
C ALA A 784 16.56 10.86 15.56
N PRO A 785 16.25 11.37 14.36
CA PRO A 785 15.33 12.49 14.21
C PRO A 785 13.96 12.26 14.84
N GLN A 786 13.44 11.02 14.88
CA GLN A 786 12.14 10.72 15.52
C GLN A 786 12.18 11.02 17.03
N ALA A 787 13.23 10.57 17.72
CA ALA A 787 13.38 10.86 19.15
C ALA A 787 13.57 12.35 19.42
N LEU A 788 14.35 13.05 18.59
CA LEU A 788 14.55 14.49 18.71
C LEU A 788 13.25 15.27 18.47
N THR A 789 12.43 14.84 17.51
CA THR A 789 11.11 15.46 17.26
C THR A 789 10.15 15.24 18.41
N LEU A 790 10.08 14.02 18.98
CA LEU A 790 9.23 13.75 20.13
C LEU A 790 9.61 14.55 21.36
N MET A 791 10.89 14.94 21.49
CA MET A 791 11.36 15.76 22.62
C MET A 791 11.20 17.28 22.39
N ASN A 792 11.32 17.76 21.14
CA ASN A 792 11.54 19.18 20.85
C ASN A 792 10.46 19.84 19.98
N ALA A 793 9.64 19.05 19.26
CA ALA A 793 8.63 19.64 18.40
C ALA A 793 7.58 20.41 19.20
N GLU A 794 7.20 21.59 18.71
CA GLU A 794 6.20 22.47 19.30
C GLU A 794 4.87 21.71 19.55
N GLU A 795 4.41 20.96 18.59
CA GLU A 795 3.20 20.13 18.69
C GLU A 795 3.23 19.18 19.90
N ILE A 796 4.39 18.59 20.22
CA ILE A 796 4.51 17.66 21.36
C ILE A 796 4.55 18.42 22.68
N GLN A 797 5.19 19.59 22.72
CA GLN A 797 5.24 20.46 23.88
C GLN A 797 3.83 20.98 24.21
N ASP A 798 3.06 21.42 23.21
CA ASP A 798 1.67 21.86 23.37
C ASP A 798 0.78 20.75 23.91
N ARG A 799 0.87 19.54 23.35
CA ARG A 799 0.12 18.38 23.87
C ARG A 799 0.51 18.03 25.30
N SER A 800 1.78 18.15 25.65
CA SER A 800 2.28 17.91 27.02
C SER A 800 1.72 18.96 27.99
N LEU A 801 1.65 20.22 27.57
CA LEU A 801 1.12 21.33 28.36
C LEU A 801 -0.38 21.17 28.60
N ALA A 802 -1.13 20.89 27.54
CA ALA A 802 -2.58 20.66 27.60
C ALA A 802 -2.90 19.44 28.48
N PHE A 803 -2.12 18.36 28.36
CA PHE A 803 -2.26 17.17 29.21
C PHE A 803 -2.05 17.51 30.69
N ALA A 804 -1.00 18.26 31.01
CA ALA A 804 -0.73 18.70 32.38
C ALA A 804 -1.84 19.58 32.94
N ALA A 805 -2.34 20.54 32.14
CA ALA A 805 -3.42 21.44 32.54
C ALA A 805 -4.73 20.65 32.83
N MET A 806 -5.08 19.71 31.95
CA MET A 806 -6.26 18.86 32.12
C MET A 806 -6.17 18.01 33.40
N LEU A 807 -5.01 17.41 33.66
CA LEU A 807 -4.78 16.58 34.83
C LEU A 807 -4.92 17.38 36.16
N ILE A 808 -4.30 18.58 36.23
CA ILE A 808 -4.38 19.47 37.39
C ILE A 808 -5.82 19.95 37.65
N GLN A 809 -6.59 20.17 36.59
CA GLN A 809 -7.99 20.56 36.74
C GLN A 809 -8.86 19.42 37.24
N LYS A 810 -8.57 18.19 36.84
CA LYS A 810 -9.40 17.02 37.13
C LYS A 810 -9.10 16.39 38.51
N GLU A 811 -7.83 16.37 38.89
CA GLU A 811 -7.38 15.61 40.06
C GLU A 811 -7.08 16.51 41.28
N LYS A 812 -7.36 16.00 42.47
CA LYS A 812 -7.27 16.78 43.72
C LYS A 812 -5.91 16.69 44.42
N SER A 813 -5.17 15.62 44.23
CA SER A 813 -3.86 15.42 44.81
C SER A 813 -2.76 15.18 43.78
N ASP A 814 -1.53 15.57 44.11
CA ASP A 814 -0.37 15.36 43.22
C ASP A 814 -0.16 13.87 42.91
N LYS A 815 -0.45 12.99 43.87
CA LYS A 815 -0.35 11.54 43.66
C LYS A 815 -1.39 11.04 42.66
N ASP A 816 -2.61 11.55 42.73
CA ASP A 816 -3.68 11.18 41.78
C ASP A 816 -3.39 11.75 40.37
N VAL A 817 -2.79 12.94 40.29
CA VAL A 817 -2.34 13.54 39.02
C VAL A 817 -1.36 12.58 38.28
N ILE A 818 -0.32 12.08 38.98
CA ILE A 818 0.64 11.15 38.41
C ILE A 818 -0.03 9.81 38.05
N ARG A 819 -0.89 9.28 38.89
CA ARG A 819 -1.66 8.05 38.64
C ARG A 819 -2.50 8.19 37.38
N SER A 820 -3.28 9.28 37.26
CA SER A 820 -4.11 9.55 36.12
C SER A 820 -3.29 9.76 34.83
N ALA A 821 -2.10 10.36 34.94
CA ALA A 821 -1.20 10.50 33.78
C ALA A 821 -0.80 9.14 33.20
N PHE A 822 -0.37 8.21 34.04
CA PHE A 822 0.01 6.85 33.61
C PHE A 822 -1.20 6.04 33.12
N ALA A 823 -2.30 6.06 33.85
CA ALA A 823 -3.51 5.32 33.47
C ALA A 823 -3.99 5.77 32.08
N ARG A 824 -3.99 7.08 31.82
CA ARG A 824 -4.50 7.63 30.56
C ARG A 824 -3.54 7.45 29.37
N ALA A 825 -2.23 7.58 29.59
CA ALA A 825 -1.25 7.45 28.52
C ALA A 825 -0.86 5.99 28.23
N LEU A 826 -0.73 5.18 29.30
CA LEU A 826 -0.15 3.84 29.24
C LEU A 826 -1.16 2.72 29.56
N GLY A 827 -2.34 3.06 30.09
CA GLY A 827 -3.38 2.10 30.51
C GLY A 827 -3.07 1.36 31.81
N ARG A 828 -2.09 1.82 32.58
CA ARG A 828 -1.69 1.21 33.87
C ARG A 828 -1.39 2.24 34.94
N GLU A 829 -1.34 1.81 36.14
CA GLU A 829 -0.84 2.63 37.27
C GLU A 829 0.71 2.69 37.27
N PRO A 830 1.30 3.78 37.78
CA PRO A 830 2.75 3.85 37.97
C PRO A 830 3.18 2.92 39.14
N THR A 831 4.39 2.38 39.05
CA THR A 831 5.06 1.77 40.20
C THR A 831 5.41 2.83 41.25
N GLU A 832 5.68 2.43 42.47
CA GLU A 832 6.08 3.37 43.54
C GLU A 832 7.33 4.18 43.15
N ILE A 833 8.29 3.54 42.50
CA ILE A 833 9.53 4.19 42.01
C ILE A 833 9.24 5.22 40.92
N GLU A 834 8.42 4.87 39.93
CA GLU A 834 8.01 5.78 38.86
C GLU A 834 7.25 6.99 39.46
N ALA A 835 6.32 6.76 40.35
CA ALA A 835 5.56 7.83 41.00
C ALA A 835 6.47 8.79 41.78
N GLU A 836 7.43 8.25 42.54
CA GLU A 836 8.40 9.04 43.30
C GLU A 836 9.29 9.89 42.39
N GLN A 837 9.83 9.28 41.33
CA GLN A 837 10.68 9.96 40.35
C GLN A 837 9.93 11.06 39.61
N CYS A 838 8.71 10.81 39.15
CA CYS A 838 7.84 11.80 38.53
C CYS A 838 7.53 12.97 39.47
N MET A 839 7.23 12.70 40.71
CA MET A 839 6.97 13.74 41.75
C MET A 839 8.21 14.59 42.00
N LYS A 840 9.40 13.98 42.04
CA LYS A 840 10.68 14.70 42.20
C LYS A 840 10.97 15.57 41.00
N HIS A 841 10.79 15.03 39.79
CA HIS A 841 10.97 15.75 38.52
C HIS A 841 10.00 16.94 38.44
N TRP A 842 8.71 16.71 38.71
CA TRP A 842 7.70 17.77 38.74
C TRP A 842 8.08 18.94 39.65
N LYS A 843 8.49 18.64 40.89
CA LYS A 843 8.92 19.68 41.86
C LYS A 843 10.12 20.46 41.37
N ARG A 844 11.12 19.78 40.77
CA ARG A 844 12.30 20.44 40.22
C ARG A 844 11.92 21.37 39.09
N CYS A 845 11.21 20.86 38.07
CA CYS A 845 10.79 21.65 36.93
C CYS A 845 9.85 22.81 37.33
N THR A 846 8.96 22.63 38.29
CA THR A 846 8.15 23.72 38.82
C THR A 846 9.00 24.85 39.43
N SER A 847 10.12 24.52 40.08
CA SER A 847 11.03 25.54 40.62
C SER A 847 11.76 26.29 39.52
N GLU A 848 12.24 25.56 38.50
CA GLU A 848 12.89 26.17 37.33
C GLU A 848 11.93 27.07 36.56
N GLU A 849 10.71 26.65 36.35
CA GLU A 849 9.64 27.38 35.63
C GLU A 849 9.17 28.67 36.33
N ARG A 850 9.43 28.82 37.63
CA ARG A 850 9.12 30.07 38.33
C ARG A 850 10.04 31.23 37.97
N GLU A 851 11.24 30.92 37.50
CA GLU A 851 12.26 31.88 37.11
C GLU A 851 12.17 32.30 35.65
N LEU A 852 11.36 31.55 34.83
CA LEU A 852 11.20 31.77 33.40
C LEU A 852 10.01 32.69 33.13
N GLN A 853 10.21 33.61 32.18
CA GLN A 853 9.14 34.41 31.59
C GLN A 853 8.79 33.83 30.23
N HIS A 854 7.50 33.66 29.98
CA HIS A 854 6.98 33.15 28.71
C HIS A 854 6.19 34.27 28.01
N GLU A 855 6.57 34.57 26.78
CA GLU A 855 5.88 35.55 25.93
C GLU A 855 4.75 34.84 25.15
N SER A 856 3.73 35.60 24.79
CA SER A 856 2.71 35.14 23.87
C SER A 856 3.27 35.02 22.47
N GLN A 857 3.05 33.86 21.83
CA GLN A 857 3.37 33.69 20.42
C GLN A 857 2.38 34.51 19.57
N THR A 858 2.89 35.18 18.54
CA THR A 858 2.10 35.99 17.61
C THR A 858 2.13 35.34 16.21
N TYR A 859 0.98 35.34 15.57
CA TYR A 859 0.81 34.74 14.24
C TYR A 859 0.44 35.86 13.26
N PRO A 860 1.37 36.34 12.41
CA PRO A 860 1.10 37.45 11.51
C PRO A 860 0.15 37.05 10.39
N ALA A 861 -0.90 37.83 10.14
CA ALA A 861 -1.84 37.58 9.05
C ALA A 861 -1.27 37.92 7.66
N THR A 862 -0.09 38.51 7.61
CA THR A 862 0.60 38.83 6.36
C THR A 862 2.10 38.55 6.46
N THR A 863 2.69 38.09 5.37
CA THR A 863 4.14 37.90 5.26
C THR A 863 4.65 38.35 3.89
N LEU A 864 5.85 38.95 3.85
CA LEU A 864 6.53 39.27 2.59
C LEU A 864 7.19 37.99 2.09
N ARG A 865 6.94 37.63 0.84
CA ARG A 865 7.54 36.46 0.19
C ARG A 865 8.34 36.88 -1.03
N THR A 866 9.54 36.29 -1.16
CA THR A 866 10.38 36.42 -2.35
C THR A 866 10.35 35.12 -3.09
N VAL A 867 9.99 35.11 -4.36
CA VAL A 867 9.94 33.90 -5.20
C VAL A 867 10.53 34.22 -6.58
N MET A 868 10.95 33.16 -7.27
CA MET A 868 11.45 33.26 -8.64
C MET A 868 10.30 33.31 -9.64
N ALA A 869 10.34 34.24 -10.57
CA ALA A 869 9.40 34.34 -11.68
C ALA A 869 9.65 33.18 -12.68
N GLU A 870 8.64 32.37 -12.97
CA GLU A 870 8.77 31.21 -13.85
C GLU A 870 9.23 31.57 -15.27
N LYS A 871 8.80 32.75 -15.78
CA LYS A 871 9.09 33.16 -17.15
C LYS A 871 10.45 33.84 -17.32
N THR A 872 10.88 34.60 -16.35
CA THR A 872 12.10 35.43 -16.45
C THR A 872 13.28 34.87 -15.65
N GLY A 873 13.02 34.00 -14.66
CA GLY A 873 14.04 33.55 -13.72
C GLY A 873 14.50 34.61 -12.72
N GLU A 874 13.81 35.74 -12.65
CA GLU A 874 14.15 36.85 -11.74
C GLU A 874 13.35 36.74 -10.44
N PRO A 875 13.94 37.11 -9.28
CA PRO A 875 13.21 37.19 -8.02
C PRO A 875 12.22 38.35 -8.04
N TYR A 876 11.04 38.14 -7.48
CA TYR A 876 10.08 39.21 -7.21
C TYR A 876 9.43 39.03 -5.85
N GLU A 877 8.95 40.10 -5.27
CA GLU A 877 8.35 40.11 -3.95
C GLU A 877 6.86 40.39 -4.01
N PHE A 878 6.13 39.80 -3.09
CA PHE A 878 4.72 40.06 -2.87
C PHE A 878 4.31 39.82 -1.43
N VAL A 879 3.26 40.49 -1.00
CA VAL A 879 2.65 40.25 0.31
C VAL A 879 1.67 39.08 0.18
N GLU A 880 1.95 38.03 0.92
CA GLU A 880 0.99 36.90 1.09
C GLU A 880 0.07 37.26 2.27
N HIS A 881 -1.23 37.15 2.06
CA HIS A 881 -2.24 37.33 3.10
C HIS A 881 -2.77 35.96 3.56
N MET A 882 -2.82 35.77 4.87
CA MET A 882 -3.17 34.53 5.54
C MET A 882 -4.38 34.76 6.45
N PRO A 883 -5.61 34.81 5.92
CA PRO A 883 -6.82 35.14 6.68
C PRO A 883 -7.10 34.24 7.87
N ALA A 884 -6.62 32.97 7.86
CA ALA A 884 -6.80 32.11 9.00
C ALA A 884 -6.15 32.64 10.27
N TYR A 885 -5.00 33.35 10.13
CA TYR A 885 -4.30 33.94 11.28
C TYR A 885 -4.93 35.23 11.81
N GLU A 886 -5.89 35.87 11.11
CA GLU A 886 -6.67 36.98 11.65
C GLU A 886 -7.57 36.58 12.82
N SER A 887 -8.04 35.35 12.83
CA SER A 887 -8.91 34.77 13.86
C SER A 887 -8.32 33.54 14.54
N TYR A 888 -7.01 33.38 14.43
CA TYR A 888 -6.31 32.21 14.93
C TYR A 888 -6.30 32.20 16.46
N VAL A 889 -6.79 31.13 17.03
CA VAL A 889 -6.72 30.83 18.45
C VAL A 889 -5.65 29.77 18.63
N PRO A 890 -4.48 30.07 19.18
CA PRO A 890 -3.43 29.10 19.43
C PRO A 890 -3.91 28.03 20.42
N ASP A 891 -3.23 26.88 20.41
CA ASP A 891 -3.36 25.91 21.48
C ASP A 891 -2.88 26.52 22.82
N LEU A 892 -3.07 25.79 23.93
CA LEU A 892 -2.72 26.29 25.27
C LEU A 892 -1.24 26.72 25.32
N GLN A 893 -1.00 27.97 25.66
CA GLN A 893 0.36 28.55 25.72
C GLN A 893 0.95 28.56 27.11
N PRO A 894 2.28 28.49 27.26
CA PRO A 894 2.96 28.48 28.57
C PRO A 894 2.65 29.69 29.46
N ASN A 895 2.47 30.90 28.87
CA ASN A 895 2.13 32.12 29.59
C ASN A 895 0.69 32.17 30.16
N GLN A 896 -0.18 31.27 29.68
CA GLN A 896 -1.58 31.15 30.16
C GLN A 896 -1.73 30.27 31.39
N VAL A 897 -0.69 29.56 31.79
CA VAL A 897 -0.70 28.64 32.94
C VAL A 897 0.40 28.99 33.95
N ASN A 898 0.24 28.50 35.18
CA ASN A 898 1.23 28.73 36.22
C ASN A 898 2.44 27.77 36.12
N ALA A 899 3.51 28.11 36.86
CA ALA A 899 4.74 27.33 36.89
C ALA A 899 4.53 25.86 37.31
N ARG A 900 3.53 25.55 38.12
CA ARG A 900 3.19 24.18 38.54
C ARG A 900 2.68 23.36 37.36
N THR A 901 1.85 23.94 36.51
CA THR A 901 1.33 23.28 35.30
C THR A 901 2.45 23.09 34.29
N ARG A 902 3.30 24.09 34.05
CA ARG A 902 4.46 23.99 33.17
C ARG A 902 5.45 22.92 33.65
N GLY A 903 5.70 22.87 34.97
CA GLY A 903 6.57 21.82 35.56
C GLY A 903 5.99 20.41 35.39
N LEU A 904 4.66 20.23 35.48
CA LEU A 904 4.00 18.96 35.18
C LEU A 904 4.07 18.61 33.68
N ALA A 905 4.01 19.59 32.80
CA ALA A 905 4.13 19.38 31.37
C ALA A 905 5.44 18.65 31.01
N GLN A 906 6.54 18.94 31.74
CA GLN A 906 7.81 18.23 31.55
C GLN A 906 7.71 16.75 31.96
N VAL A 907 6.89 16.39 32.96
CA VAL A 907 6.61 14.99 33.31
C VAL A 907 5.74 14.35 32.25
N CYS A 908 4.72 15.04 31.77
CA CYS A 908 3.86 14.57 30.67
C CYS A 908 4.69 14.32 29.41
N LEU A 909 5.63 15.23 29.08
CA LEU A 909 6.56 15.07 27.96
C LEU A 909 7.37 13.76 28.09
N VAL A 910 7.90 13.49 29.29
CA VAL A 910 8.63 12.24 29.55
C VAL A 910 7.74 11.03 29.31
N ILE A 911 6.49 11.05 29.81
CA ILE A 911 5.53 9.93 29.65
C ILE A 911 5.22 9.70 28.16
N LEU A 912 4.98 10.76 27.38
CA LEU A 912 4.73 10.66 25.94
C LEU A 912 5.95 10.17 25.14
N ASN A 913 7.16 10.25 25.72
CA ASN A 913 8.41 9.76 25.14
C ASN A 913 8.81 8.34 25.62
N LEU A 914 8.05 7.72 26.51
CA LEU A 914 8.33 6.34 26.90
C LEU A 914 8.11 5.36 25.75
N ASN A 915 8.95 4.34 25.63
CA ASN A 915 8.73 3.26 24.67
C ASN A 915 7.36 2.63 24.82
N GLU A 916 6.86 2.50 26.04
CA GLU A 916 5.54 1.96 26.35
C GLU A 916 4.40 2.82 25.76
N PHE A 917 4.58 4.15 25.62
CA PHE A 917 3.64 4.99 24.86
C PHE A 917 3.75 4.75 23.37
N ALA A 918 4.98 4.62 22.86
CA ALA A 918 5.28 4.56 21.42
C ALA A 918 5.06 3.18 20.80
N TYR A 919 5.01 2.10 21.58
CA TYR A 919 4.89 0.72 21.14
C TYR A 919 3.67 0.01 21.72
N ILE A 920 3.22 -0.99 21.01
CA ILE A 920 2.18 -1.92 21.42
C ILE A 920 2.85 -3.28 21.58
N ASP A 921 2.75 -3.80 22.82
CA ASP A 921 3.24 -5.13 23.18
C ASP A 921 2.20 -6.22 22.92
#